data_33b870d51e9ff4fe29d1ace34f8689f0
#
_entry.id   33b870d51e9ff4fe29d1ace34f8689f0
#
_cell.length_a   1.000
_cell.length_b   1.000
_cell.length_c   1.000
_cell.angle_alpha   90.00
_cell.angle_beta   90.00
_cell.angle_gamma   90.00
#
_symmetry.space_group_name_H-M   'P 1'
#
loop_
_entity.id
_entity.type
_entity.pdbx_description
1 polymer ?
#
loop_
_entity_poly.entity_id
_entity_poly.type
_entity_poly.pdbx_seq_one_letter_code
_entity_poly.pdbx_strand_id
1 'polypeptide(L)'
;MAQQASKRKKKKAHIVVRILKTLLLIFMLCILAAVAFLFIKVFPDLQSIQQHAYETYQHMSEDDFRLVTDTEIFDKDDKQIGVISSGHHYVYVGSDDISPWLKKAYVAQEDRRFYNHHGVDWLAIARAGLSYVKHRRVTQGGSTITQQVIKNTYLTQERSLKRKFTEILLAPQLEKRFGKDKILEFYCNGNFYAHGCYGVEAASRYYFDKSAKDLEPWEAAVLVGISNRPATYEPVNHPKNSLRKRNEVLTNLYKQGDITAEELAEYKEKPLEIAPQTKVAAATENYQTSYAIYCTALQLMKTDGFKFKYTFKNKEEYDKYQAEYRELYADKSEKIRAGGYKIYTTIDSDIQAKLQKRLDETLDDRSNEKQENGKFALQGAGVVIDNDSSAVVAIVGGRGTDDAYNRGFLARRQPGSTIKPLIDYAPAFETGYFYPSYVIDDHEFDGGPKNSGNKYYGSVTLREALNRSLNTVAWQLLQKIGVKTGLSYLGKMEFSSLSWQDSTAAAVSIGGFTYGTRVVDMAKGFSTFANMGVYDDKTCLRSVVYDRTEQQVLPVSSRRTQVYTEGTAYMITDILKGTMDKSYGTGRGLDIDGQQAAGKTGTANDSKDTWFCGYTRYYTAAVWVGYDQPRPMPGIYGATVAGRIWKGIMTDIHKDLPEKDWEQPESVIKAYFKSSTGEQVDYDSGEKDLFNLNVDSAARSEYEKTYGTTEADPDANRDAGGDLNDDALVETSASEENVSLEETLESIETSAHVTAGTGVTGVDGGPGVTPQRSHESRRDSEETVASPRETTVRETAERRTRAETTAPETQVPTPTVNGPGGQLHTAPVETKGPGAGMDSPGSEGQVIPRPGVH
;
A
#
# COMPACT_ATOMS: atom_id res chain seq x y z
N MET A 1 3.89 -65.43 56.01
CA MET A 1 3.34 -64.43 55.02
C MET A 1 3.67 -62.96 55.35
N ALA A 2 3.68 -62.51 56.62
CA ALA A 2 3.94 -61.09 56.97
C ALA A 2 5.38 -60.55 56.59
N GLN A 3 6.43 -61.39 56.69
CA GLN A 3 7.80 -61.01 56.34
C GLN A 3 8.05 -60.88 54.85
N GLN A 4 7.32 -61.53 53.94
CA GLN A 4 7.39 -61.39 52.47
C GLN A 4 6.65 -60.15 52.04
N ALA A 5 5.59 -59.72 52.68
CA ALA A 5 4.84 -58.49 52.40
C ALA A 5 5.66 -57.25 52.78
N SER A 6 6.42 -57.28 53.88
CA SER A 6 7.33 -56.20 54.28
C SER A 6 8.49 -55.99 53.30
N LYS A 7 9.11 -57.09 52.82
CA LYS A 7 10.19 -57.02 51.80
C LYS A 7 9.70 -56.47 50.44
N ARG A 8 8.45 -56.78 50.03
CA ARG A 8 7.85 -56.23 48.80
C ARG A 8 7.52 -54.72 48.93
N LYS A 9 7.05 -54.26 50.11
CA LYS A 9 6.83 -52.81 50.36
C LYS A 9 8.16 -52.01 50.34
N LYS A 10 9.21 -52.49 50.94
CA LYS A 10 10.55 -51.84 50.90
C LYS A 10 11.14 -51.80 49.50
N LYS A 11 10.98 -52.87 48.67
CA LYS A 11 11.43 -52.86 47.26
C LYS A 11 10.67 -51.85 46.39
N LYS A 12 9.35 -51.75 46.59
CA LYS A 12 8.54 -50.73 45.89
C LYS A 12 8.92 -49.30 46.30
N ALA A 13 9.19 -49.03 47.56
CA ALA A 13 9.65 -47.73 48.03
C ALA A 13 10.99 -47.32 47.44
N HIS A 14 11.94 -48.28 47.34
CA HIS A 14 13.25 -48.01 46.68
C HIS A 14 13.13 -47.74 45.18
N ILE A 15 12.18 -48.35 44.48
CA ILE A 15 11.95 -48.11 43.06
C ILE A 15 11.35 -46.68 42.87
N VAL A 16 10.38 -46.28 43.69
CA VAL A 16 9.80 -44.92 43.64
C VAL A 16 10.85 -43.88 43.95
N VAL A 17 11.70 -44.08 44.96
CA VAL A 17 12.81 -43.14 45.27
C VAL A 17 13.82 -43.06 44.12
N ARG A 18 14.11 -44.16 43.44
CA ARG A 18 14.98 -44.13 42.24
C ARG A 18 14.34 -43.34 41.11
N ILE A 19 13.07 -43.57 40.81
CA ILE A 19 12.32 -42.84 39.80
C ILE A 19 12.31 -41.34 40.12
N LEU A 20 12.04 -40.95 41.36
CA LEU A 20 12.04 -39.55 41.78
C LEU A 20 13.43 -38.88 41.62
N LYS A 21 14.50 -39.62 41.97
CA LYS A 21 15.89 -39.14 41.79
C LYS A 21 16.23 -38.97 40.30
N THR A 22 15.78 -39.90 39.44
CA THR A 22 16.03 -39.82 38.01
C THR A 22 15.21 -38.64 37.38
N LEU A 23 13.96 -38.43 37.80
CA LEU A 23 13.17 -37.28 37.37
C LEU A 23 13.80 -35.93 37.82
N LEU A 24 14.31 -35.88 39.07
CA LEU A 24 15.02 -34.71 39.56
C LEU A 24 16.32 -34.43 38.76
N LEU A 25 17.07 -35.49 38.41
CA LEU A 25 18.25 -35.37 37.59
C LEU A 25 17.94 -34.88 36.19
N ILE A 26 16.89 -35.42 35.55
CA ILE A 26 16.43 -34.95 34.23
C ILE A 26 15.98 -33.49 34.32
N PHE A 27 15.26 -33.11 35.35
CA PHE A 27 14.83 -31.73 35.58
C PHE A 27 16.03 -30.77 35.74
N MET A 28 17.06 -31.18 36.49
CA MET A 28 18.31 -30.43 36.64
C MET A 28 19.06 -30.31 35.31
N LEU A 29 19.13 -31.38 34.51
CA LEU A 29 19.74 -31.36 33.18
C LEU A 29 18.98 -30.44 32.21
N CYS A 30 17.64 -30.43 32.25
CA CYS A 30 16.83 -29.52 31.48
C CYS A 30 17.08 -28.05 31.87
N ILE A 31 17.20 -27.77 33.19
CA ILE A 31 17.59 -26.43 33.65
C ILE A 31 18.97 -26.04 33.14
N LEU A 32 19.95 -26.96 33.24
CA LEU A 32 21.32 -26.69 32.78
C LEU A 32 21.36 -26.44 31.26
N ALA A 33 20.64 -27.23 30.48
CA ALA A 33 20.51 -27.05 29.04
C ALA A 33 19.82 -25.72 28.68
N ALA A 34 18.78 -25.35 29.42
CA ALA A 34 18.10 -24.05 29.27
C ALA A 34 19.04 -22.86 29.58
N VAL A 35 19.83 -22.97 30.66
CA VAL A 35 20.84 -21.97 31.04
C VAL A 35 21.95 -21.88 29.98
N ALA A 36 22.46 -23.02 29.48
CA ALA A 36 23.45 -23.04 28.41
C ALA A 36 22.91 -22.43 27.11
N PHE A 37 21.66 -22.73 26.73
CA PHE A 37 20.98 -22.12 25.58
C PHE A 37 20.83 -20.60 25.73
N LEU A 38 20.40 -20.14 26.91
CA LEU A 38 20.32 -18.72 27.24
C LEU A 38 21.71 -18.04 27.10
N PHE A 39 22.76 -18.68 27.61
CA PHE A 39 24.10 -18.11 27.54
C PHE A 39 24.65 -18.02 26.11
N ILE A 40 24.45 -19.05 25.28
CA ILE A 40 24.99 -19.11 23.92
C ILE A 40 24.20 -18.24 22.95
N LYS A 41 22.86 -18.19 23.09
CA LYS A 41 21.98 -17.51 22.12
C LYS A 41 21.57 -16.09 22.52
N VAL A 42 21.41 -15.84 23.81
CA VAL A 42 20.85 -14.56 24.30
C VAL A 42 21.94 -13.60 24.80
N PHE A 43 23.06 -14.11 25.30
CA PHE A 43 24.10 -13.25 25.86
C PHE A 43 24.80 -12.31 24.83
N PRO A 44 25.12 -12.76 23.59
CA PRO A 44 25.69 -11.85 22.59
C PRO A 44 24.71 -10.73 22.22
N ASP A 45 23.41 -11.06 22.10
CA ASP A 45 22.37 -10.06 21.82
C ASP A 45 22.25 -9.04 22.95
N LEU A 46 22.34 -9.48 24.21
CA LEU A 46 22.32 -8.57 25.37
C LEU A 46 23.52 -7.65 25.40
N GLN A 47 24.70 -8.14 25.04
CA GLN A 47 25.90 -7.28 24.95
C GLN A 47 25.75 -6.21 23.87
N SER A 48 25.24 -6.58 22.69
CA SER A 48 24.97 -5.61 21.61
C SER A 48 23.94 -4.56 22.02
N ILE A 49 22.89 -4.96 22.73
CA ILE A 49 21.87 -4.04 23.28
C ILE A 49 22.47 -3.09 24.31
N GLN A 50 23.32 -3.61 25.19
CA GLN A 50 23.98 -2.80 26.21
C GLN A 50 24.95 -1.78 25.60
N GLN A 51 25.71 -2.20 24.58
CA GLN A 51 26.63 -1.31 23.86
C GLN A 51 25.85 -0.19 23.15
N HIS A 52 24.79 -0.53 22.43
CA HIS A 52 23.93 0.46 21.76
C HIS A 52 23.27 1.42 22.75
N ALA A 53 22.77 0.93 23.88
CA ALA A 53 22.20 1.79 24.93
C ALA A 53 23.26 2.72 25.52
N TYR A 54 24.49 2.26 25.70
CA TYR A 54 25.60 3.09 26.21
C TYR A 54 25.94 4.20 25.19
N GLU A 55 26.10 3.88 23.92
CA GLU A 55 26.37 4.84 22.85
C GLU A 55 25.26 5.90 22.75
N THR A 56 23.99 5.47 22.74
CA THR A 56 22.83 6.37 22.75
C THR A 56 22.88 7.33 23.94
N TYR A 57 23.21 6.83 25.14
CA TYR A 57 23.30 7.68 26.33
C TYR A 57 24.43 8.72 26.27
N GLN A 58 25.59 8.35 25.66
CA GLN A 58 26.71 9.30 25.53
C GLN A 58 26.38 10.52 24.68
N HIS A 59 25.61 10.30 23.59
CA HIS A 59 25.24 11.36 22.64
C HIS A 59 23.91 12.05 22.96
N MET A 60 23.19 11.60 24.00
CA MET A 60 21.88 12.13 24.37
C MET A 60 21.94 13.61 24.79
N SER A 61 21.10 14.46 24.17
CA SER A 61 20.99 15.89 24.45
C SER A 61 19.53 16.32 24.67
N GLU A 62 19.28 17.56 25.15
CA GLU A 62 17.92 18.11 25.23
C GLU A 62 17.29 18.33 23.85
N ASP A 63 18.11 18.65 22.87
CA ASP A 63 17.64 18.89 21.49
C ASP A 63 17.05 17.66 20.85
N ASP A 64 17.42 16.46 21.29
CA ASP A 64 16.85 15.21 20.83
C ASP A 64 15.34 15.10 21.12
N PHE A 65 14.82 15.86 22.06
CA PHE A 65 13.40 15.84 22.46
C PHE A 65 12.58 16.96 21.83
N ARG A 66 13.18 17.76 20.95
CA ARG A 66 12.48 18.77 20.14
C ARG A 66 12.08 18.16 18.81
N LEU A 67 10.84 18.28 18.41
CA LEU A 67 10.32 17.68 17.19
C LEU A 67 10.66 18.54 15.96
N VAL A 68 11.04 17.87 14.88
CA VAL A 68 11.05 18.46 13.53
C VAL A 68 9.70 18.19 12.90
N THR A 69 9.11 19.20 12.28
CA THR A 69 7.69 19.17 11.92
C THR A 69 7.40 18.82 10.49
N ASP A 70 8.36 18.93 9.58
CA ASP A 70 8.15 18.71 8.16
C ASP A 70 8.72 17.36 7.72
N THR A 71 8.04 16.72 6.76
CA THR A 71 8.60 15.57 6.03
C THR A 71 9.07 16.06 4.67
N GLU A 72 10.36 15.90 4.41
CA GLU A 72 11.00 16.27 3.16
C GLU A 72 11.15 15.05 2.24
N ILE A 73 10.88 15.23 0.95
CA ILE A 73 10.95 14.16 -0.05
C ILE A 73 11.89 14.59 -1.16
N PHE A 74 12.82 13.70 -1.50
CA PHE A 74 13.91 13.96 -2.46
C PHE A 74 13.84 12.96 -3.62
N ASP A 75 14.24 13.41 -4.81
CA ASP A 75 14.38 12.60 -6.01
C ASP A 75 15.68 11.76 -6.00
N LYS A 76 15.98 11.12 -7.15
CA LYS A 76 17.18 10.30 -7.30
C LYS A 76 18.51 11.05 -7.14
N ASP A 77 18.50 12.35 -7.42
CA ASP A 77 19.65 13.25 -7.40
C ASP A 77 19.72 14.10 -6.10
N ASP A 78 18.96 13.69 -5.06
CA ASP A 78 18.83 14.39 -3.78
C ASP A 78 18.26 15.82 -3.90
N LYS A 79 17.54 16.11 -4.98
CA LYS A 79 16.79 17.33 -5.14
C LYS A 79 15.45 17.20 -4.44
N GLN A 80 15.09 18.19 -3.64
CA GLN A 80 13.81 18.22 -2.94
C GLN A 80 12.64 18.34 -3.95
N ILE A 81 11.74 17.38 -3.93
CA ILE A 81 10.55 17.32 -4.82
C ILE A 81 9.25 17.57 -4.06
N GLY A 82 9.32 17.67 -2.75
CA GLY A 82 8.19 18.07 -1.94
C GLY A 82 8.54 18.20 -0.48
N VAL A 83 7.76 19.05 0.19
CA VAL A 83 7.75 19.19 1.64
C VAL A 83 6.33 18.98 2.09
N ILE A 84 6.11 17.99 2.92
CA ILE A 84 4.84 17.80 3.61
C ILE A 84 4.95 18.56 4.90
N SER A 85 4.55 19.81 4.83
CA SER A 85 4.41 20.60 6.03
C SER A 85 3.14 20.15 6.76
N SER A 86 3.31 19.80 8.01
CA SER A 86 2.18 19.42 8.86
C SER A 86 1.16 20.56 8.97
N GLY A 87 1.54 21.77 8.56
CA GLY A 87 0.72 22.98 8.78
C GLY A 87 0.45 23.21 10.26
N HIS A 88 1.14 22.48 11.13
CA HIS A 88 0.89 22.41 12.54
C HIS A 88 1.99 23.13 13.30
N HIS A 89 1.54 23.95 14.17
CA HIS A 89 2.43 24.67 15.07
C HIS A 89 2.95 23.69 16.12
N TYR A 90 4.18 23.23 15.95
CA TYR A 90 4.91 22.65 17.06
C TYR A 90 5.55 23.80 17.84
N VAL A 91 5.09 24.00 19.05
CA VAL A 91 5.70 24.93 19.98
C VAL A 91 6.18 24.13 21.17
N TYR A 92 7.52 24.06 21.34
CA TYR A 92 8.08 23.46 22.53
C TYR A 92 7.87 24.41 23.69
N VAL A 93 7.29 23.94 24.79
CA VAL A 93 7.05 24.70 26.01
C VAL A 93 7.80 24.09 27.20
N GLY A 94 8.42 24.95 28.03
CA GLY A 94 9.05 24.52 29.24
C GLY A 94 8.05 23.97 30.27
N SER A 95 8.55 23.26 31.28
CA SER A 95 7.73 22.67 32.34
C SER A 95 6.80 23.66 33.02
N ASP A 96 7.26 24.91 33.23
CA ASP A 96 6.48 25.97 33.89
C ASP A 96 5.33 26.53 33.04
N ASP A 97 5.36 26.27 31.74
CA ASP A 97 4.31 26.63 30.77
C ASP A 97 3.38 25.46 30.42
N ILE A 98 3.44 24.36 31.17
CA ILE A 98 2.54 23.23 31.07
C ILE A 98 1.67 23.17 32.33
N SER A 99 0.33 23.13 32.13
CA SER A 99 -0.62 23.06 33.24
C SER A 99 -0.26 21.93 34.23
N PRO A 100 -0.26 22.20 35.54
CA PRO A 100 -0.09 21.16 36.55
C PRO A 100 -1.11 20.05 36.44
N TRP A 101 -2.33 20.33 35.97
CA TRP A 101 -3.39 19.35 35.75
C TRP A 101 -3.06 18.38 34.63
N LEU A 102 -2.43 18.85 33.57
CA LEU A 102 -1.98 17.98 32.48
C LEU A 102 -0.91 17.00 32.94
N LYS A 103 0.09 17.48 33.68
CA LYS A 103 1.16 16.66 34.28
C LYS A 103 0.58 15.58 35.21
N LYS A 104 -0.32 15.98 36.11
CA LYS A 104 -1.02 15.04 37.03
C LYS A 104 -1.86 14.03 36.27
N ALA A 105 -2.59 14.47 35.23
CA ALA A 105 -3.43 13.58 34.43
C ALA A 105 -2.61 12.53 33.68
N TYR A 106 -1.43 12.89 33.14
CA TYR A 106 -0.50 11.93 32.56
C TYR A 106 0.01 10.93 33.58
N VAL A 107 0.44 11.38 34.74
CA VAL A 107 0.90 10.50 35.83
C VAL A 107 -0.21 9.56 36.28
N ALA A 108 -1.42 10.07 36.48
CA ALA A 108 -2.57 9.26 36.92
C ALA A 108 -3.01 8.23 35.86
N GLN A 109 -2.88 8.54 34.58
CA GLN A 109 -3.31 7.68 33.47
C GLN A 109 -2.25 6.66 33.09
N GLU A 110 -1.01 7.10 32.87
CA GLU A 110 0.04 6.32 32.24
C GLU A 110 0.99 5.67 33.25
N ASP A 111 1.32 6.38 34.36
CA ASP A 111 2.37 5.96 35.30
C ASP A 111 2.11 6.45 36.73
N ARG A 112 1.17 5.84 37.41
CA ARG A 112 0.72 6.27 38.78
C ARG A 112 1.82 6.36 39.81
N ARG A 113 2.94 5.70 39.57
CA ARG A 113 4.08 5.64 40.48
C ARG A 113 5.30 6.38 39.96
N PHE A 114 5.10 7.23 38.96
CA PHE A 114 6.15 7.95 38.26
C PHE A 114 7.22 8.53 39.16
N TYR A 115 6.80 9.24 40.22
CA TYR A 115 7.73 9.84 41.18
C TYR A 115 8.35 8.84 42.17
N ASN A 116 7.89 7.58 42.21
CA ASN A 116 8.30 6.56 43.19
C ASN A 116 9.27 5.49 42.63
N HIS A 117 9.54 5.51 41.33
CA HIS A 117 10.49 4.58 40.71
C HIS A 117 11.61 5.34 39.98
N HIS A 118 12.65 4.62 39.58
CA HIS A 118 13.82 5.20 38.87
C HIS A 118 13.84 4.62 37.42
N GLY A 119 13.05 5.22 36.53
CA GLY A 119 12.97 4.85 35.11
C GLY A 119 12.11 3.63 34.80
N VAL A 120 12.12 2.62 35.66
CA VAL A 120 11.38 1.35 35.47
C VAL A 120 10.55 1.02 36.71
N ASP A 121 9.25 0.78 36.55
CA ASP A 121 8.37 0.27 37.62
C ASP A 121 8.31 -1.24 37.60
N TRP A 122 9.19 -1.91 38.34
CA TRP A 122 9.25 -3.37 38.45
C TRP A 122 7.96 -3.98 39.04
N LEU A 123 7.25 -3.25 39.91
CA LEU A 123 5.99 -3.71 40.50
C LEU A 123 4.85 -3.65 39.45
N ALA A 124 4.85 -2.64 38.57
CA ALA A 124 3.90 -2.59 37.46
C ALA A 124 4.15 -3.72 36.44
N ILE A 125 5.42 -4.01 36.12
CA ILE A 125 5.79 -5.12 35.24
C ILE A 125 5.34 -6.46 35.85
N ALA A 126 5.62 -6.70 37.15
CA ALA A 126 5.20 -7.91 37.83
C ALA A 126 3.66 -8.07 37.84
N ARG A 127 2.93 -6.99 38.09
CA ARG A 127 1.46 -6.93 38.08
C ARG A 127 0.89 -7.21 36.68
N ALA A 128 1.47 -6.62 35.63
CA ALA A 128 1.10 -6.87 34.25
C ALA A 128 1.34 -8.34 33.86
N GLY A 129 2.47 -8.91 34.27
CA GLY A 129 2.79 -10.34 34.07
C GLY A 129 1.79 -11.27 34.74
N LEU A 130 1.43 -11.04 36.01
CA LEU A 130 0.43 -11.80 36.74
C LEU A 130 -0.95 -11.68 36.08
N SER A 131 -1.31 -10.48 35.59
CA SER A 131 -2.58 -10.25 34.90
C SER A 131 -2.62 -11.00 33.56
N TYR A 132 -1.52 -11.04 32.83
CA TYR A 132 -1.40 -11.82 31.59
C TYR A 132 -1.58 -13.33 31.84
N VAL A 133 -0.95 -13.88 32.88
CA VAL A 133 -1.08 -15.28 33.23
C VAL A 133 -2.54 -15.62 33.60
N LYS A 134 -3.21 -14.70 34.34
CA LYS A 134 -4.61 -14.91 34.81
C LYS A 134 -5.63 -14.78 33.67
N HIS A 135 -5.48 -13.84 32.78
CA HIS A 135 -6.49 -13.50 31.77
C HIS A 135 -6.11 -13.92 30.33
N ARG A 136 -4.90 -14.45 30.11
CA ARG A 136 -4.29 -14.79 28.81
C ARG A 136 -4.37 -13.66 27.76
N ARG A 137 -4.50 -12.42 28.23
CA ARG A 137 -4.47 -11.19 27.41
C ARG A 137 -3.84 -10.07 28.22
N VAL A 138 -3.20 -9.15 27.50
CA VAL A 138 -2.64 -7.94 28.13
C VAL A 138 -3.80 -7.02 28.52
N THR A 139 -4.04 -6.88 29.83
CA THR A 139 -5.12 -6.05 30.38
C THR A 139 -4.62 -4.74 30.99
N GLN A 140 -3.31 -4.63 31.25
CA GLN A 140 -2.67 -3.43 31.81
C GLN A 140 -1.29 -3.24 31.19
N GLY A 141 -0.92 -1.99 30.88
CA GLY A 141 0.41 -1.58 30.47
C GLY A 141 1.38 -1.63 31.68
N GLY A 142 2.63 -2.01 31.43
CA GLY A 142 3.69 -2.01 32.43
C GLY A 142 4.87 -1.10 32.07
N SER A 143 4.73 -0.25 31.03
CA SER A 143 5.76 0.71 30.62
C SER A 143 5.58 2.03 31.36
N THR A 144 6.68 2.62 31.83
CA THR A 144 6.69 3.94 32.48
C THR A 144 6.69 5.08 31.45
N ILE A 145 6.34 6.30 31.87
CA ILE A 145 6.47 7.53 31.05
C ILE A 145 7.90 7.64 30.54
N THR A 146 8.91 7.42 31.37
CA THR A 146 10.33 7.47 30.98
C THR A 146 10.66 6.50 29.85
N GLN A 147 10.14 5.26 29.92
CA GLN A 147 10.30 4.27 28.85
C GLN A 147 9.59 4.68 27.56
N GLN A 148 8.43 5.36 27.67
CA GLN A 148 7.70 5.85 26.50
C GLN A 148 8.45 7.01 25.82
N VAL A 149 9.05 7.92 26.59
CA VAL A 149 9.93 9.00 26.06
C VAL A 149 11.08 8.38 25.26
N ILE A 150 11.81 7.42 25.82
CA ILE A 150 12.92 6.75 25.14
C ILE A 150 12.44 6.06 23.85
N LYS A 151 11.34 5.33 23.94
CA LYS A 151 10.75 4.65 22.78
C LYS A 151 10.43 5.65 21.65
N ASN A 152 9.82 6.79 21.99
CA ASN A 152 9.37 7.76 21.00
C ASN A 152 10.52 8.58 20.39
N THR A 153 11.65 8.72 21.11
CA THR A 153 12.78 9.57 20.70
C THR A 153 13.91 8.78 20.04
N TYR A 154 14.30 7.63 20.60
CA TYR A 154 15.53 6.92 20.21
C TYR A 154 15.30 5.54 19.58
N LEU A 155 14.07 4.99 19.66
CA LEU A 155 13.83 3.60 19.26
C LEU A 155 12.81 3.50 18.14
N THR A 156 12.96 2.46 17.31
CA THR A 156 11.99 2.14 16.27
C THR A 156 10.66 1.67 16.87
N GLN A 157 9.58 1.73 16.10
CA GLN A 157 8.26 1.25 16.54
C GLN A 157 8.15 -0.28 16.53
N GLU A 158 9.20 -0.99 16.08
CA GLU A 158 9.23 -2.46 16.06
C GLU A 158 8.93 -3.04 17.46
N ARG A 159 7.97 -3.96 17.53
CA ARG A 159 7.64 -4.67 18.78
C ARG A 159 8.59 -5.83 18.99
N SER A 160 9.79 -5.55 19.47
CA SER A 160 10.80 -6.56 19.76
C SER A 160 11.19 -6.60 21.23
N LEU A 161 11.64 -7.77 21.69
CA LEU A 161 12.21 -7.89 23.03
C LEU A 161 13.50 -7.06 23.14
N LYS A 162 14.28 -6.97 22.06
CA LYS A 162 15.48 -6.17 21.97
C LYS A 162 15.18 -4.70 22.31
N ARG A 163 14.18 -4.11 21.64
CA ARG A 163 13.72 -2.74 21.95
C ARG A 163 13.33 -2.60 23.42
N LYS A 164 12.54 -3.55 23.97
CA LYS A 164 12.09 -3.44 25.36
C LYS A 164 13.23 -3.53 26.37
N PHE A 165 14.27 -4.31 26.09
CA PHE A 165 15.48 -4.33 26.91
C PHE A 165 16.25 -3.01 26.82
N THR A 166 16.36 -2.40 25.63
CA THR A 166 16.99 -1.08 25.45
C THR A 166 16.24 -0.01 26.25
N GLU A 167 14.89 0.02 26.20
CA GLU A 167 14.07 0.92 27.03
C GLU A 167 14.40 0.77 28.52
N ILE A 168 14.48 -0.47 29.01
CA ILE A 168 14.77 -0.78 30.43
C ILE A 168 16.18 -0.31 30.81
N LEU A 169 17.17 -0.43 29.93
CA LEU A 169 18.54 0.01 30.20
C LEU A 169 18.69 1.53 30.16
N LEU A 170 18.02 2.20 29.24
CA LEU A 170 18.13 3.66 29.09
C LEU A 170 17.27 4.44 30.07
N ALA A 171 16.12 3.92 30.52
CA ALA A 171 15.19 4.68 31.36
C ALA A 171 15.78 5.17 32.68
N PRO A 172 16.55 4.38 33.46
CA PRO A 172 17.21 4.89 34.65
C PRO A 172 18.30 5.96 34.35
N GLN A 173 18.96 5.83 33.20
CA GLN A 173 20.02 6.75 32.80
C GLN A 173 19.43 8.10 32.35
N LEU A 174 18.29 8.08 31.63
CA LEU A 174 17.54 9.28 31.26
C LEU A 174 17.10 10.05 32.51
N GLU A 175 16.52 9.38 33.51
CA GLU A 175 16.10 10.02 34.74
C GLU A 175 17.26 10.60 35.56
N LYS A 176 18.41 9.94 35.54
CA LYS A 176 19.61 10.44 36.19
C LYS A 176 20.15 11.72 35.53
N ARG A 177 19.98 11.81 34.18
CA ARG A 177 20.51 12.96 33.40
C ARG A 177 19.62 14.19 33.49
N PHE A 178 18.29 14.03 33.37
CA PHE A 178 17.35 15.13 33.23
C PHE A 178 16.38 15.33 34.40
N GLY A 179 16.17 14.34 35.25
CA GLY A 179 15.20 14.38 36.33
C GLY A 179 13.75 14.19 35.87
N LYS A 180 12.85 14.02 36.84
CA LYS A 180 11.44 13.65 36.58
C LYS A 180 10.65 14.75 35.86
N ASP A 181 10.78 15.99 36.28
CA ASP A 181 10.01 17.11 35.73
C ASP A 181 10.39 17.38 34.27
N LYS A 182 11.69 17.30 33.95
CA LYS A 182 12.17 17.43 32.57
C LYS A 182 11.73 16.28 31.69
N ILE A 183 11.68 15.06 32.19
CA ILE A 183 11.15 13.89 31.44
C ILE A 183 9.66 14.07 31.15
N LEU A 184 8.91 14.61 32.11
CA LEU A 184 7.48 14.85 31.91
C LEU A 184 7.25 16.01 30.90
N GLU A 185 8.11 17.04 30.91
CA GLU A 185 8.18 18.07 29.89
C GLU A 185 8.42 17.46 28.49
N PHE A 186 9.44 16.61 28.34
CA PHE A 186 9.71 15.89 27.07
C PHE A 186 8.52 15.04 26.62
N TYR A 187 7.88 14.36 27.57
CA TYR A 187 6.71 13.53 27.28
C TYR A 187 5.54 14.38 26.74
N CYS A 188 5.24 15.49 27.39
CA CYS A 188 4.18 16.41 26.98
C CYS A 188 4.44 17.01 25.59
N ASN A 189 5.69 17.40 25.31
CA ASN A 189 6.08 17.98 24.03
C ASN A 189 6.25 16.95 22.90
N GLY A 190 6.49 15.69 23.24
CA GLY A 190 6.78 14.63 22.26
C GLY A 190 5.57 13.82 21.80
N ASN A 191 4.38 14.02 22.40
CA ASN A 191 3.19 13.26 22.05
C ASN A 191 2.43 13.86 20.87
N PHE A 192 1.77 12.96 20.13
CA PHE A 192 0.88 13.29 19.02
C PHE A 192 -0.59 13.31 19.47
N TYR A 193 -1.37 14.30 19.00
CA TYR A 193 -2.74 14.58 19.45
C TYR A 193 -3.77 14.59 18.32
N ALA A 194 -3.55 13.88 17.24
CA ALA A 194 -4.32 13.92 16.00
C ALA A 194 -4.28 15.29 15.29
N HIS A 195 -4.89 15.36 14.10
CA HIS A 195 -4.95 16.59 13.29
C HIS A 195 -3.59 17.28 13.14
N GLY A 196 -2.50 16.47 13.15
CA GLY A 196 -1.12 16.93 13.01
C GLY A 196 -0.60 17.72 14.20
N CYS A 197 -1.31 17.79 15.32
CA CYS A 197 -0.84 18.49 16.51
C CYS A 197 0.20 17.65 17.28
N TYR A 198 1.44 18.10 17.28
CA TYR A 198 2.48 17.58 18.16
C TYR A 198 2.74 18.54 19.31
N GLY A 199 2.95 17.96 20.49
CA GLY A 199 3.15 18.73 21.70
C GLY A 199 1.87 19.35 22.26
N VAL A 200 1.88 19.54 23.55
CA VAL A 200 0.69 19.99 24.30
C VAL A 200 0.28 21.40 23.97
N GLU A 201 1.20 22.30 23.63
CA GLU A 201 0.89 23.69 23.29
C GLU A 201 0.11 23.75 21.96
N ALA A 202 0.58 23.05 20.93
CA ALA A 202 -0.11 22.98 19.66
C ALA A 202 -1.50 22.35 19.80
N ALA A 203 -1.60 21.27 20.58
CA ALA A 203 -2.87 20.60 20.84
C ALA A 203 -3.84 21.49 21.66
N SER A 204 -3.34 22.18 22.67
CA SER A 204 -4.12 23.09 23.51
C SER A 204 -4.72 24.22 22.68
N ARG A 205 -3.91 24.86 21.83
CA ARG A 205 -4.37 25.91 20.93
C ARG A 205 -5.35 25.40 19.89
N TYR A 206 -5.07 24.23 19.32
CA TYR A 206 -5.94 23.63 18.31
C TYR A 206 -7.32 23.29 18.88
N TYR A 207 -7.37 22.60 20.02
CA TYR A 207 -8.67 22.11 20.55
C TYR A 207 -9.39 23.13 21.43
N PHE A 208 -8.70 24.02 22.10
CA PHE A 208 -9.27 24.89 23.13
C PHE A 208 -8.97 26.38 22.95
N ASP A 209 -8.17 26.76 21.97
CA ASP A 209 -7.68 28.13 21.73
C ASP A 209 -7.02 28.75 22.97
N LYS A 210 -6.33 27.92 23.77
CA LYS A 210 -5.66 28.28 25.01
C LYS A 210 -4.21 27.88 25.01
N SER A 211 -3.35 28.53 25.81
CA SER A 211 -2.04 28.02 26.13
C SER A 211 -2.15 26.73 26.93
N ALA A 212 -1.17 25.83 26.77
CA ALA A 212 -1.07 24.59 27.55
C ALA A 212 -0.97 24.85 29.05
N LYS A 213 -0.50 26.05 29.46
CA LYS A 213 -0.42 26.53 30.85
C LYS A 213 -1.82 26.71 31.46
N ASP A 214 -2.78 27.14 30.67
CA ASP A 214 -4.10 27.60 31.12
C ASP A 214 -5.19 26.49 31.01
N LEU A 215 -4.75 25.27 30.75
CA LEU A 215 -5.68 24.13 30.66
C LEU A 215 -6.28 23.79 32.02
N GLU A 216 -7.60 23.69 32.02
CA GLU A 216 -8.40 23.21 33.15
C GLU A 216 -8.35 21.67 33.29
N PRO A 217 -8.68 21.10 34.46
CA PRO A 217 -8.59 19.66 34.70
C PRO A 217 -9.30 18.81 33.66
N TRP A 218 -10.50 19.20 33.21
CA TRP A 218 -11.29 18.46 32.24
C TRP A 218 -10.73 18.57 30.81
N GLU A 219 -10.13 19.71 30.45
CA GLU A 219 -9.46 19.93 29.17
C GLU A 219 -8.14 19.12 29.10
N ALA A 220 -7.35 19.19 30.16
CA ALA A 220 -6.15 18.37 30.33
C ALA A 220 -6.46 16.87 30.17
N ALA A 221 -7.59 16.41 30.77
CA ALA A 221 -8.02 15.02 30.67
C ALA A 221 -8.42 14.62 29.23
N VAL A 222 -8.94 15.56 28.41
CA VAL A 222 -9.19 15.34 26.98
C VAL A 222 -7.87 15.10 26.24
N LEU A 223 -6.88 15.99 26.39
CA LEU A 223 -5.59 15.85 25.72
C LEU A 223 -4.88 14.54 26.09
N VAL A 224 -4.87 14.18 27.38
CA VAL A 224 -4.34 12.90 27.83
C VAL A 224 -5.09 11.70 27.20
N GLY A 225 -6.39 11.84 26.99
CA GLY A 225 -7.19 10.85 26.30
C GLY A 225 -6.76 10.69 24.85
N ILE A 226 -6.58 11.78 24.11
CA ILE A 226 -6.19 11.81 22.70
C ILE A 226 -4.81 11.15 22.53
N SER A 227 -3.80 11.54 23.30
CA SER A 227 -2.43 11.02 23.15
C SER A 227 -2.32 9.48 23.26
N ASN A 228 -3.28 8.85 23.94
CA ASN A 228 -3.32 7.39 24.10
C ASN A 228 -3.71 6.64 22.80
N ARG A 229 -4.71 7.16 22.05
CA ARG A 229 -5.14 6.70 20.73
C ARG A 229 -5.72 7.87 19.93
N PRO A 230 -4.87 8.64 19.24
CA PRO A 230 -5.29 9.88 18.59
C PRO A 230 -6.48 9.70 17.65
N ALA A 231 -6.41 8.80 16.69
CA ALA A 231 -7.49 8.54 15.73
C ALA A 231 -8.81 8.03 16.35
N THR A 232 -8.80 7.59 17.62
CA THR A 232 -10.00 7.04 18.28
C THR A 232 -10.64 8.03 19.25
N TYR A 233 -9.82 8.89 19.86
CA TYR A 233 -10.25 9.73 20.97
C TYR A 233 -10.17 11.24 20.70
N GLU A 234 -9.79 11.65 19.49
CA GLU A 234 -9.85 13.06 19.11
C GLU A 234 -11.32 13.54 19.10
N PRO A 235 -11.59 14.76 19.61
CA PRO A 235 -12.97 15.17 19.87
C PRO A 235 -13.72 15.71 18.66
N VAL A 236 -13.05 16.07 17.57
CA VAL A 236 -13.67 16.69 16.40
C VAL A 236 -14.58 15.70 15.68
N ASN A 237 -14.04 14.53 15.33
CA ASN A 237 -14.80 13.48 14.64
C ASN A 237 -15.37 12.42 15.61
N HIS A 238 -14.76 12.28 16.82
CA HIS A 238 -15.11 11.23 17.78
C HIS A 238 -15.51 11.76 19.17
N PRO A 239 -16.46 12.75 19.30
CA PRO A 239 -16.75 13.43 20.56
C PRO A 239 -17.25 12.47 21.66
N LYS A 240 -18.03 11.44 21.31
CA LYS A 240 -18.52 10.44 22.28
C LYS A 240 -17.39 9.61 22.86
N ASN A 241 -16.41 9.20 22.04
CA ASN A 241 -15.25 8.45 22.48
C ASN A 241 -14.34 9.31 23.34
N SER A 242 -14.15 10.57 22.92
CA SER A 242 -13.37 11.56 23.66
C SER A 242 -13.93 11.79 25.06
N LEU A 243 -15.25 12.06 25.18
CA LEU A 243 -15.92 12.23 26.46
C LEU A 243 -15.75 11.02 27.38
N ARG A 244 -15.97 9.82 26.83
CA ARG A 244 -15.76 8.59 27.60
C ARG A 244 -14.33 8.48 28.13
N LYS A 245 -13.33 8.78 27.29
CA LYS A 245 -11.91 8.68 27.67
C LYS A 245 -11.53 9.79 28.64
N ARG A 246 -12.00 11.02 28.46
CA ARG A 246 -11.89 12.12 29.43
C ARG A 246 -12.37 11.70 30.82
N ASN A 247 -13.56 11.14 30.89
CA ASN A 247 -14.18 10.73 32.15
C ASN A 247 -13.41 9.56 32.82
N GLU A 248 -12.75 8.70 32.04
CA GLU A 248 -11.83 7.69 32.54
C GLU A 248 -10.58 8.33 33.16
N VAL A 249 -9.95 9.32 32.50
CA VAL A 249 -8.78 10.04 32.99
C VAL A 249 -9.10 10.80 34.26
N LEU A 250 -10.24 11.53 34.33
CA LEU A 250 -10.74 12.20 35.53
C LEU A 250 -10.94 11.22 36.70
N THR A 251 -11.49 10.04 36.39
CA THR A 251 -11.65 8.99 37.40
C THR A 251 -10.30 8.48 37.92
N ASN A 252 -9.24 8.49 37.08
CA ASN A 252 -7.92 8.11 37.50
C ASN A 252 -7.23 9.20 38.35
N LEU A 253 -7.47 10.48 38.07
CA LEU A 253 -7.06 11.59 38.94
C LEU A 253 -7.69 11.49 40.34
N TYR A 254 -8.99 11.19 40.43
CA TYR A 254 -9.66 10.93 41.69
C TYR A 254 -9.06 9.74 42.46
N LYS A 255 -8.79 8.63 41.78
CA LYS A 255 -8.15 7.45 42.39
C LYS A 255 -6.72 7.72 42.85
N GLN A 256 -6.04 8.68 42.27
CA GLN A 256 -4.71 9.12 42.66
C GLN A 256 -4.78 10.08 43.85
N GLY A 257 -5.94 10.69 44.14
CA GLY A 257 -6.15 11.66 45.19
C GLY A 257 -5.84 13.11 44.77
N ASP A 258 -5.72 13.37 43.47
CA ASP A 258 -5.43 14.69 42.90
C ASP A 258 -6.67 15.58 42.85
N ILE A 259 -7.86 14.99 42.79
CA ILE A 259 -9.18 15.68 42.84
C ILE A 259 -10.12 14.97 43.82
N THR A 260 -11.08 15.70 44.36
CA THR A 260 -12.12 15.18 45.28
C THR A 260 -13.25 14.48 44.50
N ALA A 261 -14.17 13.85 45.23
CA ALA A 261 -15.36 13.23 44.62
C ALA A 261 -16.33 14.27 44.06
N GLU A 262 -16.43 15.43 44.71
CA GLU A 262 -17.25 16.56 44.28
C GLU A 262 -16.71 17.19 43.00
N GLU A 263 -15.40 17.43 42.91
CA GLU A 263 -14.73 17.91 41.70
C GLU A 263 -14.83 16.90 40.54
N LEU A 264 -14.71 15.60 40.82
CA LEU A 264 -14.90 14.56 39.80
C LEU A 264 -16.32 14.63 39.21
N ALA A 265 -17.33 14.82 40.06
CA ALA A 265 -18.73 14.93 39.61
C ALA A 265 -18.90 16.20 38.76
N GLU A 266 -18.42 17.36 39.26
CA GLU A 266 -18.47 18.62 38.55
C GLU A 266 -17.77 18.53 37.18
N TYR A 267 -16.52 18.05 37.11
CA TYR A 267 -15.72 18.02 35.89
C TYR A 267 -16.29 17.06 34.83
N LYS A 268 -16.99 16.01 35.24
CA LYS A 268 -17.68 15.12 34.29
C LYS A 268 -18.89 15.79 33.63
N GLU A 269 -19.53 16.73 34.28
CA GLU A 269 -20.67 17.48 33.75
C GLU A 269 -20.24 18.65 32.83
N LYS A 270 -18.96 19.06 32.84
CA LYS A 270 -18.47 20.11 31.94
C LYS A 270 -18.65 19.67 30.49
N PRO A 271 -19.21 20.52 29.63
CA PRO A 271 -19.37 20.24 28.21
C PRO A 271 -18.00 20.02 27.51
N LEU A 272 -18.00 19.34 26.41
CA LEU A 272 -16.85 19.20 25.52
C LEU A 272 -16.91 20.37 24.52
N GLU A 273 -16.35 21.50 24.90
CA GLU A 273 -16.27 22.71 24.06
C GLU A 273 -14.96 22.65 23.27
N ILE A 274 -15.08 22.55 21.95
CA ILE A 274 -13.92 22.51 21.04
C ILE A 274 -13.91 23.81 20.24
N ALA A 275 -12.75 24.47 20.17
CA ALA A 275 -12.56 25.70 19.42
C ALA A 275 -12.91 25.52 17.93
N PRO A 276 -13.41 26.56 17.26
CA PRO A 276 -13.64 26.49 15.80
C PRO A 276 -12.33 26.19 15.06
N GLN A 277 -12.35 25.15 14.23
CA GLN A 277 -11.14 24.72 13.51
C GLN A 277 -10.80 25.71 12.40
N THR A 278 -9.66 26.36 12.47
CA THR A 278 -9.10 27.15 11.37
C THR A 278 -8.51 26.21 10.33
N LYS A 279 -8.96 26.28 9.08
CA LYS A 279 -8.38 25.50 7.99
C LYS A 279 -6.95 25.97 7.77
N VAL A 280 -5.97 25.15 8.11
CA VAL A 280 -4.60 25.35 7.68
C VAL A 280 -4.50 24.96 6.20
N ALA A 281 -3.86 25.80 5.39
CA ALA A 281 -3.62 25.46 3.99
C ALA A 281 -2.76 24.19 3.94
N ALA A 282 -3.34 23.12 3.41
CA ALA A 282 -2.62 21.86 3.26
C ALA A 282 -1.43 22.05 2.33
N ALA A 283 -0.30 21.45 2.65
CA ALA A 283 0.78 21.28 1.70
C ALA A 283 0.24 20.48 0.51
N THR A 284 0.46 20.98 -0.69
CA THR A 284 -0.05 20.34 -1.90
C THR A 284 0.81 19.12 -2.20
N GLU A 285 0.30 17.93 -1.87
CA GLU A 285 0.93 16.69 -2.31
C GLU A 285 0.80 16.56 -3.82
N ASN A 286 1.86 16.14 -4.49
CA ASN A 286 1.86 15.78 -5.91
C ASN A 286 1.88 14.26 -6.07
N TYR A 287 1.80 13.76 -7.31
CA TYR A 287 1.74 12.32 -7.58
C TYR A 287 2.97 11.55 -7.07
N GLN A 288 4.16 12.11 -7.21
CA GLN A 288 5.40 11.46 -6.77
C GLN A 288 5.53 11.45 -5.25
N THR A 289 5.17 12.55 -4.57
CA THR A 289 5.24 12.63 -3.12
C THR A 289 4.17 11.77 -2.43
N SER A 290 2.96 11.72 -2.98
CA SER A 290 1.89 10.84 -2.48
C SER A 290 2.29 9.36 -2.57
N TYR A 291 2.95 8.95 -3.66
CA TYR A 291 3.46 7.59 -3.80
C TYR A 291 4.63 7.28 -2.86
N ALA A 292 5.53 8.24 -2.64
CA ALA A 292 6.63 8.09 -1.68
C ALA A 292 6.11 7.89 -0.24
N ILE A 293 5.08 8.65 0.16
CA ILE A 293 4.40 8.49 1.45
C ILE A 293 3.74 7.11 1.54
N TYR A 294 3.03 6.69 0.50
CA TYR A 294 2.42 5.36 0.45
C TYR A 294 3.45 4.25 0.64
N CYS A 295 4.54 4.27 -0.11
CA CYS A 295 5.61 3.28 0.01
C CYS A 295 6.27 3.29 1.40
N THR A 296 6.48 4.47 1.98
CA THR A 296 7.03 4.62 3.34
C THR A 296 6.08 4.05 4.39
N ALA A 297 4.77 4.29 4.25
CA ALA A 297 3.76 3.72 5.15
C ALA A 297 3.75 2.18 5.11
N LEU A 298 3.80 1.59 3.91
CA LEU A 298 3.89 0.13 3.76
C LEU A 298 5.17 -0.43 4.38
N GLN A 299 6.30 0.27 4.21
CA GLN A 299 7.56 -0.17 4.79
C GLN A 299 7.53 -0.09 6.33
N LEU A 300 6.92 0.96 6.91
CA LEU A 300 6.69 1.04 8.35
C LEU A 300 5.78 -0.08 8.86
N MET A 301 4.71 -0.40 8.15
CA MET A 301 3.84 -1.54 8.48
C MET A 301 4.62 -2.85 8.48
N LYS A 302 5.47 -3.08 7.46
CA LYS A 302 6.34 -4.26 7.35
C LYS A 302 7.32 -4.35 8.52
N THR A 303 7.93 -3.23 8.91
CA THR A 303 8.85 -3.13 10.05
C THR A 303 8.12 -3.39 11.39
N ASP A 304 6.87 -2.99 11.52
CA ASP A 304 6.03 -3.28 12.68
C ASP A 304 5.51 -4.73 12.72
N GLY A 305 5.87 -5.54 11.71
CA GLY A 305 5.57 -6.97 11.64
C GLY A 305 4.26 -7.30 10.95
N PHE A 306 3.64 -6.34 10.22
CA PHE A 306 2.50 -6.64 9.38
C PHE A 306 2.92 -7.52 8.21
N LYS A 307 2.15 -8.59 7.97
CA LYS A 307 2.41 -9.53 6.87
C LYS A 307 1.45 -9.27 5.74
N PHE A 308 1.98 -8.74 4.65
CA PHE A 308 1.20 -8.55 3.43
C PHE A 308 0.74 -9.89 2.87
N LYS A 309 -0.50 -9.91 2.38
CA LYS A 309 -1.17 -11.10 1.85
C LYS A 309 -1.89 -10.74 0.56
N TYR A 310 -1.68 -11.56 -0.47
CA TYR A 310 -2.15 -11.30 -1.83
C TYR A 310 -3.14 -12.35 -2.34
N THR A 311 -3.41 -13.41 -1.56
CA THR A 311 -4.39 -14.44 -1.88
C THR A 311 -5.20 -14.79 -0.65
N PHE A 312 -6.51 -15.03 -0.80
CA PHE A 312 -7.45 -15.23 0.30
C PHE A 312 -8.31 -16.47 0.04
N LYS A 313 -8.63 -17.22 1.10
CA LYS A 313 -9.43 -18.43 1.00
C LYS A 313 -10.93 -18.15 0.95
N ASN A 314 -11.37 -17.09 1.62
CA ASN A 314 -12.78 -16.73 1.75
C ASN A 314 -12.95 -15.26 2.16
N LYS A 315 -14.20 -14.80 2.19
CA LYS A 315 -14.59 -13.43 2.54
C LYS A 315 -14.14 -13.03 3.96
N GLU A 316 -14.29 -13.89 4.95
CA GLU A 316 -13.96 -13.57 6.35
C GLU A 316 -12.47 -13.25 6.52
N GLU A 317 -11.60 -14.06 5.87
CA GLU A 317 -10.16 -13.82 5.87
C GLU A 317 -9.80 -12.51 5.17
N TYR A 318 -10.43 -12.22 4.03
CA TYR A 318 -10.25 -10.99 3.26
C TYR A 318 -10.67 -9.76 4.07
N ASP A 319 -11.88 -9.75 4.61
CA ASP A 319 -12.42 -8.62 5.37
C ASP A 319 -11.58 -8.31 6.62
N LYS A 320 -11.17 -9.35 7.33
CA LYS A 320 -10.30 -9.20 8.50
C LYS A 320 -8.96 -8.57 8.14
N TYR A 321 -8.34 -9.07 7.07
CA TYR A 321 -7.08 -8.52 6.55
C TYR A 321 -7.23 -7.06 6.11
N GLN A 322 -8.28 -6.74 5.36
CA GLN A 322 -8.53 -5.38 4.88
C GLN A 322 -8.79 -4.39 6.02
N ALA A 323 -9.48 -4.82 7.08
CA ALA A 323 -9.71 -3.98 8.26
C ALA A 323 -8.40 -3.66 8.99
N GLU A 324 -7.55 -4.68 9.21
CA GLU A 324 -6.24 -4.50 9.85
C GLU A 324 -5.30 -3.65 8.98
N TYR A 325 -5.27 -3.91 7.67
CA TYR A 325 -4.49 -3.12 6.72
C TYR A 325 -4.87 -1.64 6.75
N ARG A 326 -6.17 -1.32 6.68
CA ARG A 326 -6.65 0.06 6.68
C ARG A 326 -6.29 0.82 7.96
N GLU A 327 -6.51 0.18 9.12
CA GLU A 327 -6.19 0.80 10.42
C GLU A 327 -4.68 1.12 10.51
N LEU A 328 -3.83 0.17 10.13
CA LEU A 328 -2.38 0.34 10.21
C LEU A 328 -1.86 1.34 9.17
N TYR A 329 -2.38 1.28 7.94
CA TYR A 329 -1.98 2.20 6.88
C TYR A 329 -2.33 3.66 7.23
N ALA A 330 -3.53 3.90 7.75
CA ALA A 330 -3.95 5.23 8.19
C ALA A 330 -3.03 5.76 9.31
N ASP A 331 -2.72 4.94 10.32
CA ASP A 331 -1.79 5.30 11.40
C ASP A 331 -0.40 5.68 10.87
N LYS A 332 0.14 4.89 9.91
CA LYS A 332 1.47 5.15 9.36
C LYS A 332 1.51 6.36 8.45
N SER A 333 0.51 6.50 7.58
CA SER A 333 0.39 7.65 6.69
C SER A 333 0.25 8.96 7.45
N GLU A 334 -0.58 8.98 8.49
CA GLU A 334 -0.73 10.15 9.37
C GLU A 334 0.59 10.48 10.07
N LYS A 335 1.29 9.47 10.57
CA LYS A 335 2.57 9.65 11.24
C LYS A 335 3.64 10.26 10.32
N ILE A 336 3.70 9.83 9.05
CA ILE A 336 4.63 10.39 8.07
C ILE A 336 4.29 11.86 7.78
N ARG A 337 2.99 12.17 7.60
CA ARG A 337 2.52 13.55 7.35
C ARG A 337 2.70 14.47 8.53
N ALA A 338 2.72 13.91 9.74
CA ALA A 338 2.99 14.65 10.95
C ALA A 338 4.44 15.11 11.08
N GLY A 339 5.36 14.62 10.21
CA GLY A 339 6.67 15.18 9.99
C GLY A 339 7.84 14.42 10.58
N GLY A 340 9.01 14.96 10.35
CA GLY A 340 10.29 14.46 10.87
C GLY A 340 10.95 13.38 10.02
N TYR A 341 10.54 13.21 8.77
CA TYR A 341 11.16 12.24 7.86
C TYR A 341 11.85 12.91 6.69
N LYS A 342 13.00 12.39 6.28
CA LYS A 342 13.62 12.63 5.00
C LYS A 342 13.51 11.37 4.16
N ILE A 343 12.72 11.44 3.09
CA ILE A 343 12.40 10.31 2.21
C ILE A 343 13.16 10.50 0.91
N TYR A 344 14.18 9.69 0.70
CA TYR A 344 14.97 9.68 -0.52
C TYR A 344 14.39 8.64 -1.48
N THR A 345 14.05 9.08 -2.69
CA THR A 345 13.40 8.23 -3.68
C THR A 345 14.27 7.95 -4.89
N THR A 346 13.85 7.00 -5.70
CA THR A 346 14.39 6.70 -7.02
C THR A 346 13.70 7.48 -8.14
N ILE A 347 12.78 8.38 -7.79
CA ILE A 347 12.03 9.18 -8.76
C ILE A 347 13.03 10.04 -9.55
N ASP A 348 12.93 9.95 -10.86
CA ASP A 348 13.64 10.80 -11.82
C ASP A 348 12.73 11.95 -12.22
N SER A 349 13.04 13.15 -11.77
CA SER A 349 12.23 14.34 -12.01
C SER A 349 12.07 14.67 -13.52
N ASP A 350 13.04 14.32 -14.36
CA ASP A 350 12.97 14.52 -15.81
C ASP A 350 12.03 13.51 -16.47
N ILE A 351 12.13 12.22 -16.12
CA ILE A 351 11.21 11.17 -16.60
C ILE A 351 9.79 11.47 -16.12
N GLN A 352 9.64 11.90 -14.86
CA GLN A 352 8.35 12.29 -14.28
C GLN A 352 7.68 13.41 -15.09
N ALA A 353 8.43 14.47 -15.40
CA ALA A 353 7.92 15.60 -16.16
C ALA A 353 7.55 15.20 -17.61
N LYS A 354 8.38 14.38 -18.25
CA LYS A 354 8.10 13.84 -19.58
C LYS A 354 6.83 12.98 -19.59
N LEU A 355 6.65 12.10 -18.60
CA LEU A 355 5.47 11.25 -18.50
C LEU A 355 4.20 12.09 -18.32
N GLN A 356 4.20 13.08 -17.41
CA GLN A 356 3.08 14.00 -17.22
C GLN A 356 2.73 14.72 -18.51
N LYS A 357 3.73 15.28 -19.17
CA LYS A 357 3.57 16.00 -20.43
C LYS A 357 2.94 15.13 -21.52
N ARG A 358 3.44 13.89 -21.72
CA ARG A 358 2.92 12.99 -22.76
C ARG A 358 1.50 12.55 -22.47
N LEU A 359 1.16 12.37 -21.18
CA LEU A 359 -0.19 12.05 -20.75
C LEU A 359 -1.13 13.22 -21.03
N ASP A 360 -0.79 14.41 -20.59
CA ASP A 360 -1.62 15.62 -20.76
C ASP A 360 -1.85 15.94 -22.24
N GLU A 361 -0.79 16.05 -23.06
CA GLU A 361 -0.86 16.33 -24.50
C GLU A 361 -1.75 15.32 -25.24
N THR A 362 -1.59 14.01 -24.94
CA THR A 362 -2.37 12.97 -25.63
C THR A 362 -3.84 12.98 -25.24
N LEU A 363 -4.15 13.30 -23.98
CA LEU A 363 -5.54 13.34 -23.49
C LEU A 363 -6.23 14.64 -23.85
N ASP A 364 -5.50 15.78 -23.97
CA ASP A 364 -6.03 17.07 -24.45
C ASP A 364 -6.55 16.97 -25.88
N ASP A 365 -5.91 16.18 -26.75
CA ASP A 365 -6.37 15.86 -28.08
C ASP A 365 -7.67 15.03 -28.13
N ARG A 366 -8.11 14.45 -27.00
CA ARG A 366 -9.26 13.53 -26.94
C ARG A 366 -10.49 14.13 -26.31
N SER A 367 -10.35 14.76 -25.17
CA SER A 367 -11.47 15.36 -24.45
C SER A 367 -10.98 16.39 -23.45
N ASN A 368 -11.59 17.56 -23.48
CA ASN A 368 -11.40 18.62 -22.48
C ASN A 368 -12.66 18.83 -21.61
N GLU A 369 -13.54 17.82 -21.58
CA GLU A 369 -14.68 17.76 -20.67
C GLU A 369 -14.20 17.85 -19.22
N LYS A 370 -14.83 18.76 -18.46
CA LYS A 370 -14.57 18.91 -17.03
C LYS A 370 -15.78 18.50 -16.22
N GLN A 371 -15.52 17.93 -15.05
CA GLN A 371 -16.52 17.64 -14.03
C GLN A 371 -16.91 18.93 -13.30
N GLU A 372 -17.97 18.90 -12.49
CA GLU A 372 -18.44 20.03 -11.69
C GLU A 372 -17.36 20.59 -10.74
N ASN A 373 -16.45 19.75 -10.27
CA ASN A 373 -15.32 20.14 -9.43
C ASN A 373 -14.15 20.80 -10.21
N GLY A 374 -14.30 21.03 -11.51
CA GLY A 374 -13.30 21.64 -12.39
C GLY A 374 -12.21 20.69 -12.90
N LYS A 375 -12.15 19.45 -12.43
CA LYS A 375 -11.18 18.44 -12.88
C LYS A 375 -11.57 17.87 -14.25
N PHE A 376 -10.61 17.42 -15.01
CA PHE A 376 -10.88 16.74 -16.26
C PHE A 376 -11.65 15.45 -16.03
N ALA A 377 -12.65 15.17 -16.87
CA ALA A 377 -13.46 13.96 -16.76
C ALA A 377 -12.68 12.72 -17.24
N LEU A 378 -12.07 12.80 -18.45
CA LEU A 378 -11.20 11.76 -18.97
C LEU A 378 -9.85 11.84 -18.28
N GLN A 379 -9.45 10.76 -17.65
CA GLN A 379 -8.24 10.63 -16.86
C GLN A 379 -7.27 9.61 -17.46
N GLY A 380 -6.05 9.62 -16.97
CA GLY A 380 -5.05 8.63 -17.29
C GLY A 380 -4.06 8.50 -16.14
N ALA A 381 -3.34 7.39 -16.10
CA ALA A 381 -2.25 7.19 -15.17
C ALA A 381 -1.12 6.41 -15.86
N GLY A 382 0.11 6.69 -15.44
CA GLY A 382 1.29 6.03 -15.96
C GLY A 382 2.33 5.76 -14.87
N VAL A 383 3.02 4.64 -14.98
CA VAL A 383 4.12 4.23 -14.10
C VAL A 383 5.29 3.79 -14.96
N VAL A 384 6.48 4.25 -14.65
CA VAL A 384 7.74 3.85 -15.30
C VAL A 384 8.65 3.19 -14.27
N ILE A 385 9.19 2.03 -14.64
CA ILE A 385 10.15 1.26 -13.85
C ILE A 385 11.47 1.21 -14.64
N ASP A 386 12.56 1.49 -13.97
CA ASP A 386 13.92 1.21 -14.44
C ASP A 386 14.21 -0.27 -14.24
N ASN A 387 14.45 -1.01 -15.31
CA ASN A 387 14.56 -2.47 -15.25
C ASN A 387 15.86 -2.95 -14.59
N ASP A 388 16.95 -2.17 -14.69
CA ASP A 388 18.23 -2.58 -14.06
C ASP A 388 18.14 -2.49 -12.53
N SER A 389 17.49 -1.44 -12.00
CA SER A 389 17.27 -1.29 -10.56
C SER A 389 15.97 -1.91 -10.05
N SER A 390 15.03 -2.24 -10.93
CA SER A 390 13.65 -2.68 -10.64
C SER A 390 12.82 -1.64 -9.84
N ALA A 391 13.27 -0.38 -9.81
CA ALA A 391 12.65 0.69 -9.04
C ALA A 391 11.65 1.50 -9.86
N VAL A 392 10.60 2.00 -9.23
CA VAL A 392 9.70 2.99 -9.83
C VAL A 392 10.44 4.32 -9.93
N VAL A 393 10.62 4.83 -11.15
CA VAL A 393 11.32 6.09 -11.42
C VAL A 393 10.39 7.22 -11.82
N ALA A 394 9.14 6.94 -12.20
CA ALA A 394 8.11 7.94 -12.42
C ALA A 394 6.72 7.37 -12.19
N ILE A 395 5.81 8.20 -11.66
CA ILE A 395 4.41 7.86 -11.46
C ILE A 395 3.52 9.09 -11.62
N VAL A 396 2.59 9.02 -12.56
CA VAL A 396 1.59 10.05 -12.82
C VAL A 396 0.20 9.46 -12.58
N GLY A 397 -0.59 10.12 -11.76
CA GLY A 397 -1.88 9.61 -11.31
C GLY A 397 -3.10 10.32 -11.92
N GLY A 398 -2.89 11.28 -12.83
CA GLY A 398 -4.00 12.02 -13.44
C GLY A 398 -3.54 13.10 -14.42
N ARG A 399 -4.51 13.76 -15.06
CA ARG A 399 -4.27 14.93 -15.91
C ARG A 399 -4.03 16.16 -15.06
N GLY A 400 -2.97 16.91 -15.41
CA GLY A 400 -2.53 18.07 -14.64
C GLY A 400 -1.95 17.69 -13.28
N THR A 401 -1.71 18.70 -12.46
CA THR A 401 -1.11 18.52 -11.13
C THR A 401 -2.07 18.82 -9.98
N ASP A 402 -3.31 19.22 -10.30
CA ASP A 402 -4.28 19.74 -9.32
C ASP A 402 -5.17 18.65 -8.69
N ASP A 403 -4.97 17.38 -9.07
CA ASP A 403 -5.72 16.26 -8.54
C ASP A 403 -4.91 15.53 -7.47
N ALA A 404 -5.42 15.50 -6.23
CA ALA A 404 -4.79 14.78 -5.13
C ALA A 404 -4.90 13.25 -5.28
N TYR A 405 -5.85 12.75 -6.10
CA TYR A 405 -6.08 11.32 -6.28
C TYR A 405 -5.09 10.72 -7.27
N ASN A 406 -4.15 9.94 -6.76
CA ASN A 406 -3.12 9.29 -7.59
C ASN A 406 -3.59 7.92 -8.09
N ARG A 407 -4.14 7.88 -9.32
CA ARG A 407 -4.66 6.65 -9.95
C ARG A 407 -3.58 5.63 -10.27
N GLY A 408 -2.30 6.03 -10.25
CA GLY A 408 -1.18 5.13 -10.50
C GLY A 408 -1.07 4.00 -9.49
N PHE A 409 -1.47 4.24 -8.23
CA PHE A 409 -1.42 3.23 -7.17
C PHE A 409 -2.70 3.08 -6.34
N LEU A 410 -3.65 4.03 -6.43
CA LEU A 410 -4.92 3.96 -5.70
C LEU A 410 -6.02 3.28 -6.53
N ALA A 411 -6.17 3.69 -7.80
CA ALA A 411 -7.25 3.17 -8.64
C ALA A 411 -7.04 1.70 -9.00
N ARG A 412 -8.13 0.94 -8.89
CA ARG A 412 -8.23 -0.44 -9.34
C ARG A 412 -9.10 -0.47 -10.58
N ARG A 413 -8.54 -0.94 -11.69
CA ARG A 413 -9.19 -0.90 -13.01
C ARG A 413 -9.08 -2.24 -13.69
N GLN A 414 -10.07 -2.58 -14.53
CA GLN A 414 -10.07 -3.84 -15.25
C GLN A 414 -8.93 -3.85 -16.28
N PRO A 415 -7.91 -4.72 -16.15
CA PRO A 415 -6.73 -4.71 -17.02
C PRO A 415 -7.06 -5.17 -18.44
N GLY A 416 -8.21 -5.81 -18.64
CA GLY A 416 -8.56 -6.42 -19.91
C GLY A 416 -7.45 -7.36 -20.39
N SER A 417 -7.23 -7.42 -21.68
CA SER A 417 -6.25 -8.35 -22.29
C SER A 417 -4.78 -8.11 -21.93
N THR A 418 -4.41 -7.05 -21.18
CA THR A 418 -3.02 -6.90 -20.71
C THR A 418 -2.64 -7.93 -19.68
N ILE A 419 -3.60 -8.57 -19.00
CA ILE A 419 -3.32 -9.60 -18.00
C ILE A 419 -2.89 -10.95 -18.60
N LYS A 420 -3.27 -11.23 -19.85
CA LYS A 420 -3.08 -12.54 -20.50
C LYS A 420 -1.66 -13.09 -20.41
N PRO A 421 -0.59 -12.32 -20.72
CA PRO A 421 0.77 -12.83 -20.59
C PRO A 421 1.09 -13.30 -19.17
N LEU A 422 0.55 -12.62 -18.15
CA LEU A 422 0.87 -12.83 -16.73
C LEU A 422 0.11 -14.00 -16.10
N ILE A 423 -1.16 -14.23 -16.50
CA ILE A 423 -2.04 -15.19 -15.84
C ILE A 423 -2.26 -16.47 -16.66
N ASP A 424 -2.23 -16.38 -18.00
CA ASP A 424 -2.55 -17.48 -18.88
C ASP A 424 -1.29 -18.09 -19.52
N TYR A 425 -0.59 -17.32 -20.35
CA TYR A 425 0.46 -17.83 -21.23
C TYR A 425 1.75 -18.18 -20.50
N ALA A 426 2.28 -17.28 -19.65
CA ALA A 426 3.52 -17.59 -18.95
C ALA A 426 3.35 -18.75 -17.95
N PRO A 427 2.29 -18.80 -17.12
CA PRO A 427 2.03 -19.97 -16.28
C PRO A 427 1.85 -21.27 -17.08
N ALA A 428 1.24 -21.21 -18.27
CA ALA A 428 1.10 -22.39 -19.13
C ALA A 428 2.47 -22.88 -19.63
N PHE A 429 3.34 -21.97 -20.06
CA PHE A 429 4.68 -22.34 -20.53
C PHE A 429 5.56 -22.94 -19.42
N GLU A 430 5.36 -22.51 -18.17
CA GLU A 430 6.04 -23.11 -17.01
C GLU A 430 5.72 -24.59 -16.82
N THR A 431 4.56 -25.07 -17.28
CA THR A 431 4.22 -26.52 -17.21
C THR A 431 5.05 -27.38 -18.13
N GLY A 432 5.63 -26.79 -19.20
CA GLY A 432 6.34 -27.50 -20.26
C GLY A 432 5.46 -28.25 -21.25
N TYR A 433 4.14 -28.23 -21.07
CA TYR A 433 3.17 -28.82 -22.00
C TYR A 433 2.66 -27.82 -23.05
N PHE A 434 2.87 -26.53 -22.80
CA PHE A 434 2.49 -25.44 -23.70
C PHE A 434 3.74 -24.65 -24.10
N TYR A 435 3.79 -24.21 -25.34
CA TYR A 435 4.90 -23.50 -25.95
C TYR A 435 4.37 -22.61 -27.10
N PRO A 436 5.16 -21.68 -27.63
CA PRO A 436 4.68 -20.71 -28.62
C PRO A 436 3.98 -21.30 -29.84
N SER A 437 4.47 -22.42 -30.37
CA SER A 437 3.90 -23.10 -31.53
C SER A 437 2.71 -24.04 -31.21
N TYR A 438 2.38 -24.28 -29.93
CA TYR A 438 1.26 -25.13 -29.54
C TYR A 438 -0.03 -24.65 -30.20
N VAL A 439 -0.75 -25.57 -30.89
CA VAL A 439 -1.95 -25.26 -31.66
C VAL A 439 -3.20 -25.49 -30.82
N ILE A 440 -4.10 -24.50 -30.85
CA ILE A 440 -5.38 -24.52 -30.16
C ILE A 440 -6.48 -24.01 -31.11
N ASP A 441 -7.68 -24.53 -30.98
CA ASP A 441 -8.80 -24.13 -31.83
C ASP A 441 -9.49 -22.88 -31.29
N ASP A 442 -9.48 -21.82 -32.08
CA ASP A 442 -10.15 -20.55 -31.82
C ASP A 442 -11.55 -20.56 -32.41
N HIS A 443 -12.53 -20.98 -31.64
CA HIS A 443 -13.94 -21.08 -32.02
C HIS A 443 -14.87 -20.47 -30.97
N GLU A 444 -16.11 -20.22 -31.34
CA GLU A 444 -17.18 -19.84 -30.42
C GLU A 444 -17.69 -21.09 -29.69
N PHE A 445 -17.84 -21.02 -28.37
CA PHE A 445 -18.36 -22.09 -27.53
C PHE A 445 -19.28 -21.54 -26.43
N ASP A 446 -20.22 -22.37 -25.99
CA ASP A 446 -21.21 -22.00 -24.99
C ASP A 446 -20.53 -21.64 -23.65
N GLY A 447 -20.94 -20.49 -23.07
CA GLY A 447 -20.36 -19.98 -21.85
C GLY A 447 -18.97 -19.38 -21.99
N GLY A 448 -18.40 -19.38 -23.21
CA GLY A 448 -17.10 -18.77 -23.50
C GLY A 448 -17.16 -17.28 -23.82
N PRO A 449 -16.03 -16.58 -23.74
CA PRO A 449 -15.94 -15.17 -24.13
C PRO A 449 -15.94 -15.04 -25.65
N LYS A 450 -16.43 -13.93 -26.18
CA LYS A 450 -16.32 -13.62 -27.61
C LYS A 450 -14.99 -12.91 -27.89
N ASN A 451 -14.41 -13.23 -29.05
CA ASN A 451 -13.29 -12.47 -29.57
C ASN A 451 -13.72 -11.07 -30.03
N SER A 452 -12.78 -10.13 -30.04
CA SER A 452 -13.03 -8.77 -30.56
C SER A 452 -13.57 -8.83 -31.98
N GLY A 453 -14.74 -8.18 -32.22
CA GLY A 453 -15.41 -8.19 -33.50
C GLY A 453 -16.06 -9.53 -33.90
N ASN A 454 -16.24 -10.46 -32.97
CA ASN A 454 -16.83 -11.81 -33.20
C ASN A 454 -16.13 -12.58 -34.31
N LYS A 455 -14.78 -12.48 -34.39
CA LYS A 455 -13.98 -13.19 -35.40
C LYS A 455 -13.24 -14.36 -34.77
N TYR A 456 -13.32 -15.51 -35.43
CA TYR A 456 -12.67 -16.73 -35.04
C TYR A 456 -11.74 -17.19 -36.17
N TYR A 457 -10.61 -17.81 -35.83
CA TYR A 457 -9.54 -18.10 -36.77
C TYR A 457 -9.27 -19.62 -36.91
N GLY A 458 -10.03 -20.49 -36.19
CA GLY A 458 -9.79 -21.93 -36.19
C GLY A 458 -8.48 -22.29 -35.53
N SER A 459 -7.76 -23.24 -36.07
CA SER A 459 -6.48 -23.69 -35.56
C SER A 459 -5.42 -22.58 -35.63
N VAL A 460 -5.00 -22.09 -34.48
CA VAL A 460 -3.97 -21.04 -34.33
C VAL A 460 -2.89 -21.47 -33.34
N THR A 461 -1.67 -20.96 -33.52
CA THR A 461 -0.63 -21.13 -32.50
C THR A 461 -0.87 -20.21 -31.33
N LEU A 462 -0.35 -20.56 -30.13
CA LEU A 462 -0.41 -19.67 -28.95
C LEU A 462 0.31 -18.33 -29.22
N ARG A 463 1.36 -18.33 -30.03
CA ARG A 463 2.04 -17.12 -30.52
C ARG A 463 1.06 -16.19 -31.26
N GLU A 464 0.37 -16.73 -32.25
CA GLU A 464 -0.59 -15.95 -33.03
C GLU A 464 -1.76 -15.48 -32.17
N ALA A 465 -2.27 -16.37 -31.32
CA ALA A 465 -3.38 -16.07 -30.43
C ALA A 465 -3.07 -14.92 -29.46
N LEU A 466 -1.86 -14.88 -28.87
CA LEU A 466 -1.45 -13.78 -28.00
C LEU A 466 -1.24 -12.46 -28.75
N ASN A 467 -0.64 -12.53 -29.97
CA ASN A 467 -0.44 -11.36 -30.82
C ASN A 467 -1.77 -10.74 -31.29
N ARG A 468 -2.77 -11.57 -31.63
CA ARG A 468 -4.14 -11.15 -31.95
C ARG A 468 -4.99 -10.85 -30.72
N SER A 469 -4.50 -11.26 -29.55
CA SER A 469 -5.21 -11.09 -28.27
C SER A 469 -6.55 -11.84 -28.20
N LEU A 470 -6.61 -13.07 -28.73
CA LEU A 470 -7.83 -13.89 -28.77
C LEU A 470 -8.31 -14.22 -27.36
N ASN A 471 -9.61 -14.00 -27.11
CA ASN A 471 -10.21 -14.23 -25.78
C ASN A 471 -10.51 -15.71 -25.54
N THR A 472 -11.06 -16.40 -26.56
CA THR A 472 -11.39 -17.81 -26.50
C THR A 472 -10.19 -18.68 -26.18
N VAL A 473 -9.05 -18.39 -26.83
CA VAL A 473 -7.79 -19.12 -26.60
C VAL A 473 -7.23 -18.87 -25.20
N ALA A 474 -7.20 -17.61 -24.75
CA ALA A 474 -6.76 -17.28 -23.39
C ALA A 474 -7.61 -17.97 -22.32
N TRP A 475 -8.92 -17.93 -22.49
CA TRP A 475 -9.87 -18.61 -21.60
C TRP A 475 -9.64 -20.12 -21.55
N GLN A 476 -9.55 -20.78 -22.71
CA GLN A 476 -9.28 -22.22 -22.80
C GLN A 476 -7.93 -22.56 -22.14
N LEU A 477 -6.91 -21.72 -22.37
CA LEU A 477 -5.57 -21.93 -21.81
C LEU A 477 -5.59 -21.86 -20.27
N LEU A 478 -6.26 -20.83 -19.70
CA LEU A 478 -6.40 -20.73 -18.25
C LEU A 478 -7.19 -21.91 -17.65
N GLN A 479 -8.22 -22.38 -18.33
CA GLN A 479 -8.95 -23.57 -17.86
C GLN A 479 -8.09 -24.82 -17.88
N LYS A 480 -7.23 -24.99 -18.90
CA LYS A 480 -6.30 -26.12 -19.00
C LYS A 480 -5.26 -26.14 -17.86
N ILE A 481 -4.80 -24.99 -17.38
CA ILE A 481 -3.83 -24.91 -16.27
C ILE A 481 -4.47 -24.67 -14.91
N GLY A 482 -5.77 -24.34 -14.88
CA GLY A 482 -6.54 -24.00 -13.69
C GLY A 482 -6.42 -22.54 -13.25
N VAL A 483 -7.56 -21.91 -12.94
CA VAL A 483 -7.65 -20.49 -12.51
C VAL A 483 -6.75 -20.21 -11.30
N LYS A 484 -6.72 -21.10 -10.32
CA LYS A 484 -5.90 -20.94 -9.10
C LYS A 484 -4.41 -20.94 -9.42
N THR A 485 -3.97 -21.71 -10.40
CA THR A 485 -2.57 -21.72 -10.86
C THR A 485 -2.21 -20.34 -11.42
N GLY A 486 -2.99 -19.81 -12.37
CA GLY A 486 -2.76 -18.47 -12.91
C GLY A 486 -2.71 -17.38 -11.84
N LEU A 487 -3.70 -17.37 -10.92
CA LEU A 487 -3.74 -16.41 -9.81
C LEU A 487 -2.56 -16.55 -8.84
N SER A 488 -2.00 -17.75 -8.67
CA SER A 488 -0.84 -17.97 -7.81
C SER A 488 0.39 -17.20 -8.31
N TYR A 489 0.55 -17.09 -9.64
CA TYR A 489 1.63 -16.28 -10.23
C TYR A 489 1.44 -14.79 -9.99
N LEU A 490 0.21 -14.28 -10.11
CA LEU A 490 -0.08 -12.88 -9.71
C LEU A 490 0.17 -12.66 -8.22
N GLY A 491 -0.15 -13.63 -7.37
CA GLY A 491 0.16 -13.60 -5.94
C GLY A 491 1.65 -13.59 -5.64
N LYS A 492 2.47 -14.34 -6.41
CA LYS A 492 3.95 -14.29 -6.32
C LYS A 492 4.51 -12.91 -6.71
N MET A 493 3.81 -12.18 -7.59
CA MET A 493 4.13 -10.80 -8.01
C MET A 493 3.41 -9.73 -7.17
N GLU A 494 2.84 -10.11 -6.05
CA GLU A 494 2.26 -9.19 -5.06
C GLU A 494 1.13 -8.29 -5.59
N PHE A 495 0.31 -8.79 -6.53
CA PHE A 495 -0.87 -8.07 -6.99
C PHE A 495 -1.82 -7.81 -5.83
N SER A 496 -1.97 -6.56 -5.45
CA SER A 496 -2.55 -6.13 -4.17
C SER A 496 -4.08 -6.10 -4.15
N SER A 497 -4.72 -6.27 -5.30
CA SER A 497 -6.18 -6.15 -5.44
C SER A 497 -6.90 -7.47 -5.68
N LEU A 498 -6.22 -8.62 -5.58
CA LEU A 498 -6.84 -9.92 -5.76
C LEU A 498 -7.85 -10.21 -4.64
N SER A 499 -8.99 -10.79 -5.02
CA SER A 499 -10.06 -11.20 -4.12
C SER A 499 -10.18 -12.73 -4.07
N TRP A 500 -10.77 -13.24 -3.00
CA TRP A 500 -11.12 -14.67 -2.91
C TRP A 500 -12.10 -15.10 -4.02
N GLN A 501 -12.96 -14.19 -4.52
CA GLN A 501 -13.92 -14.43 -5.60
C GLN A 501 -13.24 -14.72 -6.94
N ASP A 502 -12.09 -14.09 -7.19
CA ASP A 502 -11.35 -14.28 -8.44
C ASP A 502 -10.93 -15.74 -8.67
N SER A 503 -10.81 -16.54 -7.58
CA SER A 503 -10.38 -17.94 -7.66
C SER A 503 -11.38 -18.90 -8.34
N THR A 504 -12.59 -18.45 -8.55
CA THR A 504 -13.67 -19.22 -9.20
C THR A 504 -14.12 -18.59 -10.52
N ALA A 505 -13.57 -17.43 -10.89
CA ALA A 505 -13.99 -16.68 -12.05
C ALA A 505 -13.02 -16.87 -13.23
N ALA A 506 -13.40 -17.67 -14.23
CA ALA A 506 -12.60 -17.83 -15.46
C ALA A 506 -12.43 -16.52 -16.23
N ALA A 507 -13.29 -15.52 -16.00
CA ALA A 507 -13.20 -14.19 -16.59
C ALA A 507 -11.88 -13.45 -16.28
N VAL A 508 -11.15 -13.84 -15.23
CA VAL A 508 -9.84 -13.26 -14.91
C VAL A 508 -8.82 -13.46 -16.05
N SER A 509 -8.97 -14.50 -16.89
CA SER A 509 -8.12 -14.73 -18.07
C SER A 509 -8.16 -13.58 -19.07
N ILE A 510 -9.28 -12.90 -19.15
CA ILE A 510 -9.50 -11.76 -20.07
C ILE A 510 -9.54 -10.42 -19.32
N GLY A 511 -9.17 -10.42 -18.03
CA GLY A 511 -9.08 -9.25 -17.18
C GLY A 511 -10.36 -8.84 -16.48
N GLY A 512 -11.30 -9.78 -16.29
CA GLY A 512 -12.52 -9.59 -15.50
C GLY A 512 -12.29 -9.96 -14.03
N PHE A 513 -11.66 -9.08 -13.25
CA PHE A 513 -11.42 -9.26 -11.81
C PHE A 513 -12.53 -8.64 -10.97
N THR A 514 -12.69 -9.10 -9.74
CA THR A 514 -13.64 -8.52 -8.79
C THR A 514 -13.41 -7.02 -8.59
N TYR A 515 -12.16 -6.62 -8.37
CA TYR A 515 -11.80 -5.22 -8.13
C TYR A 515 -10.91 -4.61 -9.22
N GLY A 516 -10.40 -5.39 -10.18
CA GLY A 516 -9.40 -4.92 -11.14
C GLY A 516 -7.97 -4.95 -10.60
N THR A 517 -7.06 -4.23 -11.26
CA THR A 517 -5.63 -4.16 -10.92
C THR A 517 -5.17 -2.70 -10.85
N ARG A 518 -4.07 -2.44 -10.17
CA ARG A 518 -3.43 -1.12 -10.09
C ARG A 518 -2.42 -0.95 -11.24
N VAL A 519 -2.19 0.29 -11.66
CA VAL A 519 -1.21 0.58 -12.73
C VAL A 519 0.20 0.17 -12.31
N VAL A 520 0.56 0.43 -11.06
CA VAL A 520 1.87 0.03 -10.52
C VAL A 520 2.04 -1.49 -10.45
N ASP A 521 0.97 -2.26 -10.12
CA ASP A 521 1.03 -3.72 -10.11
C ASP A 521 1.23 -4.28 -11.53
N MET A 522 0.56 -3.70 -12.53
CA MET A 522 0.74 -4.06 -13.93
C MET A 522 2.14 -3.72 -14.44
N ALA A 523 2.68 -2.55 -14.08
CA ALA A 523 4.07 -2.18 -14.43
C ALA A 523 5.07 -3.18 -13.84
N LYS A 524 4.93 -3.53 -12.57
CA LYS A 524 5.78 -4.53 -11.89
C LYS A 524 5.63 -5.93 -12.48
N GLY A 525 4.40 -6.34 -12.82
CA GLY A 525 4.16 -7.61 -13.50
C GLY A 525 4.91 -7.69 -14.84
N PHE A 526 4.85 -6.65 -15.67
CA PHE A 526 5.55 -6.62 -16.95
C PHE A 526 7.07 -6.46 -16.81
N SER A 527 7.55 -5.75 -15.79
CA SER A 527 9.00 -5.67 -15.51
C SER A 527 9.61 -7.04 -15.16
N THR A 528 8.79 -7.98 -14.66
CA THR A 528 9.20 -9.37 -14.42
C THR A 528 9.66 -10.05 -15.72
N PHE A 529 8.97 -9.83 -16.83
CA PHE A 529 9.41 -10.33 -18.14
C PHE A 529 10.68 -9.62 -18.64
N ALA A 530 10.73 -8.28 -18.50
CA ALA A 530 11.92 -7.50 -18.87
C ALA A 530 13.17 -7.98 -18.12
N ASN A 531 13.01 -8.47 -16.89
CA ASN A 531 14.04 -9.00 -16.00
C ASN A 531 14.11 -10.53 -16.00
N MET A 532 13.82 -11.16 -17.15
CA MET A 532 14.00 -12.59 -17.35
C MET A 532 13.30 -13.45 -16.28
N GLY A 533 12.08 -13.08 -15.90
CA GLY A 533 11.24 -13.82 -14.96
C GLY A 533 11.42 -13.46 -13.49
N VAL A 534 12.33 -12.53 -13.16
CA VAL A 534 12.58 -12.08 -11.79
C VAL A 534 11.65 -10.92 -11.44
N TYR A 535 10.80 -11.12 -10.45
CA TYR A 535 10.03 -10.07 -9.78
C TYR A 535 10.86 -9.48 -8.62
N ASP A 536 10.85 -8.17 -8.49
CA ASP A 536 11.46 -7.44 -7.38
C ASP A 536 10.39 -6.58 -6.68
N ASP A 537 10.24 -6.71 -5.34
CA ASP A 537 9.25 -5.95 -4.56
C ASP A 537 9.68 -4.48 -4.32
N LYS A 538 10.79 -4.04 -4.94
CA LYS A 538 11.34 -2.70 -4.81
C LYS A 538 10.32 -1.64 -5.24
N THR A 539 10.20 -0.59 -4.44
CA THR A 539 9.30 0.54 -4.67
C THR A 539 10.07 1.75 -5.24
N CYS A 540 9.60 2.97 -4.97
CA CYS A 540 10.38 4.17 -5.24
C CYS A 540 11.32 4.55 -4.09
N LEU A 541 11.38 3.80 -3.00
CA LEU A 541 12.22 4.15 -1.86
C LEU A 541 13.68 3.76 -2.06
N ARG A 542 14.58 4.70 -1.82
CA ARG A 542 16.03 4.50 -1.75
C ARG A 542 16.49 4.43 -0.30
N SER A 543 16.07 5.40 0.51
CA SER A 543 16.26 5.41 1.96
C SER A 543 15.22 6.30 2.63
N VAL A 544 14.95 6.01 3.90
CA VAL A 544 14.12 6.85 4.76
C VAL A 544 14.90 7.08 6.05
N VAL A 545 15.15 8.32 6.39
CA VAL A 545 15.83 8.70 7.63
C VAL A 545 14.91 9.54 8.48
N TYR A 546 15.08 9.44 9.79
CA TYR A 546 14.43 10.35 10.70
C TYR A 546 15.32 11.58 10.85
N ASP A 547 14.83 12.76 10.46
CA ASP A 547 15.61 13.98 10.29
C ASP A 547 16.45 14.34 11.52
N ARG A 548 15.91 14.09 12.72
CA ARG A 548 16.53 14.46 13.98
C ARG A 548 17.78 13.65 14.33
N THR A 549 17.83 12.39 13.97
CA THR A 549 18.90 11.48 14.41
C THR A 549 19.87 11.12 13.30
N GLU A 550 19.56 11.52 12.05
CA GLU A 550 20.24 11.05 10.83
C GLU A 550 20.34 9.51 10.75
N GLN A 551 19.62 8.80 11.63
CA GLN A 551 19.55 7.34 11.64
C GLN A 551 18.61 6.87 10.55
N GLN A 552 19.04 5.89 9.78
CA GLN A 552 18.16 5.21 8.84
C GLN A 552 17.04 4.54 9.62
N VAL A 553 15.82 5.07 9.47
CA VAL A 553 14.64 4.57 10.17
C VAL A 553 14.21 3.22 9.60
N LEU A 554 14.43 3.03 8.30
CA LEU A 554 13.97 1.86 7.57
C LEU A 554 15.12 1.27 6.74
N PRO A 555 15.46 0.00 6.95
CA PRO A 555 16.27 -0.72 5.98
C PRO A 555 15.44 -0.92 4.71
N VAL A 556 15.73 -0.17 3.67
CA VAL A 556 15.10 -0.37 2.35
C VAL A 556 15.83 -1.52 1.67
N SER A 557 15.32 -2.73 1.87
CA SER A 557 15.77 -3.93 1.16
C SER A 557 14.66 -4.44 0.28
N SER A 558 14.96 -4.83 -0.94
CA SER A 558 14.03 -5.52 -1.81
C SER A 558 14.24 -7.03 -1.78
N ARG A 559 13.18 -7.75 -2.10
CA ARG A 559 13.19 -9.19 -2.27
C ARG A 559 13.01 -9.52 -3.74
N ARG A 560 13.97 -10.26 -4.29
CA ARG A 560 13.90 -10.83 -5.62
C ARG A 560 13.30 -12.23 -5.58
N THR A 561 12.35 -12.50 -6.45
CA THR A 561 11.67 -13.79 -6.56
C THR A 561 11.65 -14.21 -8.03
N GLN A 562 12.21 -15.37 -8.35
CA GLN A 562 12.03 -15.96 -9.67
C GLN A 562 10.58 -16.43 -9.77
N VAL A 563 9.77 -15.73 -10.56
CA VAL A 563 8.34 -16.03 -10.76
C VAL A 563 8.14 -16.93 -11.96
N TYR A 564 8.86 -16.65 -13.06
CA TYR A 564 8.90 -17.46 -14.26
C TYR A 564 10.35 -17.85 -14.56
N THR A 565 10.57 -18.98 -15.21
CA THR A 565 11.91 -19.34 -15.69
C THR A 565 12.38 -18.31 -16.74
N GLU A 566 13.70 -18.16 -16.89
CA GLU A 566 14.28 -17.26 -17.91
C GLU A 566 13.77 -17.61 -19.33
N GLY A 567 13.67 -18.90 -19.62
CA GLY A 567 13.18 -19.38 -20.89
C GLY A 567 11.72 -18.98 -21.16
N THR A 568 10.85 -19.11 -20.16
CA THR A 568 9.47 -18.66 -20.26
C THR A 568 9.38 -17.15 -20.48
N ALA A 569 10.11 -16.37 -19.69
CA ALA A 569 10.12 -14.90 -19.82
C ALA A 569 10.64 -14.46 -21.21
N TYR A 570 11.69 -15.12 -21.71
CA TYR A 570 12.21 -14.87 -23.05
C TYR A 570 11.18 -15.21 -24.15
N MET A 571 10.55 -16.38 -24.09
CA MET A 571 9.51 -16.79 -25.07
C MET A 571 8.33 -15.81 -25.06
N ILE A 572 7.85 -15.37 -23.87
CA ILE A 572 6.80 -14.38 -23.77
C ILE A 572 7.24 -13.04 -24.37
N THR A 573 8.47 -12.59 -24.08
CA THR A 573 9.03 -11.37 -24.63
C THR A 573 9.09 -11.42 -26.16
N ASP A 574 9.56 -12.53 -26.72
CA ASP A 574 9.63 -12.74 -28.17
C ASP A 574 8.23 -12.72 -28.82
N ILE A 575 7.23 -13.33 -28.19
CA ILE A 575 5.85 -13.22 -28.67
C ILE A 575 5.35 -11.76 -28.59
N LEU A 576 5.61 -11.08 -27.47
CA LEU A 576 5.12 -9.72 -27.28
C LEU A 576 5.79 -8.67 -28.18
N LYS A 577 6.99 -8.90 -28.70
CA LYS A 577 7.56 -8.14 -29.84
C LYS A 577 6.62 -8.24 -31.04
N GLY A 578 6.12 -9.44 -31.35
CA GLY A 578 5.18 -9.68 -32.45
C GLY A 578 3.85 -8.94 -32.32
N THR A 579 3.41 -8.51 -31.11
CA THR A 579 2.22 -7.68 -30.99
C THR A 579 2.39 -6.31 -31.63
N MET A 580 3.63 -5.84 -31.78
CA MET A 580 3.98 -4.51 -32.33
C MET A 580 4.44 -4.61 -33.79
N ASP A 581 5.14 -5.70 -34.16
CA ASP A 581 5.76 -5.86 -35.48
C ASP A 581 4.82 -6.52 -36.50
N LYS A 582 4.00 -7.50 -36.07
CA LYS A 582 3.17 -8.26 -37.01
C LYS A 582 2.03 -7.40 -37.57
N SER A 583 1.67 -7.65 -38.83
CA SER A 583 0.57 -6.95 -39.49
C SER A 583 -0.78 -7.08 -38.79
N TYR A 584 -0.98 -8.20 -38.07
CA TYR A 584 -2.16 -8.52 -37.29
C TYR A 584 -1.99 -8.24 -35.79
N GLY A 585 -0.82 -7.73 -35.35
CA GLY A 585 -0.55 -7.43 -33.96
C GLY A 585 -1.39 -6.26 -33.44
N THR A 586 -1.90 -6.39 -32.20
CA THR A 586 -2.81 -5.39 -31.61
C THR A 586 -2.13 -4.07 -31.23
N GLY A 587 -0.82 -4.06 -31.09
CA GLY A 587 0.01 -2.88 -30.79
C GLY A 587 0.81 -2.35 -31.99
N ARG A 588 0.41 -2.71 -33.22
CA ARG A 588 1.12 -2.30 -34.42
C ARG A 588 1.34 -0.79 -34.48
N GLY A 589 2.60 -0.39 -34.77
CA GLY A 589 3.00 1.00 -34.87
C GLY A 589 3.35 1.66 -33.53
N LEU A 590 3.44 0.88 -32.44
CA LEU A 590 3.92 1.33 -31.13
C LEU A 590 5.39 1.01 -30.89
N ASP A 591 6.09 0.48 -31.91
CA ASP A 591 7.54 0.28 -31.93
C ASP A 591 8.29 1.59 -31.61
N ILE A 592 9.48 1.44 -31.04
CA ILE A 592 10.37 2.56 -30.70
C ILE A 592 11.59 2.48 -31.62
N ASP A 593 11.85 3.56 -32.34
CA ASP A 593 12.99 3.61 -33.25
C ASP A 593 14.30 3.34 -32.49
N GLY A 594 15.09 2.39 -33.01
CA GLY A 594 16.40 2.05 -32.45
C GLY A 594 16.34 1.27 -31.12
N GLN A 595 15.18 0.68 -30.75
CA GLN A 595 15.06 -0.17 -29.55
C GLN A 595 14.19 -1.40 -29.81
N GLN A 596 14.58 -2.52 -29.23
CA GLN A 596 13.75 -3.70 -29.14
C GLN A 596 12.70 -3.52 -28.04
N ALA A 597 11.43 -3.63 -28.40
CA ALA A 597 10.34 -3.43 -27.47
C ALA A 597 9.29 -4.54 -27.54
N ALA A 598 8.71 -4.86 -26.40
CA ALA A 598 7.65 -5.86 -26.24
C ALA A 598 6.50 -5.23 -25.48
N GLY A 599 5.25 -5.56 -25.83
CA GLY A 599 4.11 -4.93 -25.17
C GLY A 599 2.77 -5.60 -25.46
N LYS A 600 1.77 -5.22 -24.68
CA LYS A 600 0.42 -5.76 -24.78
C LYS A 600 -0.63 -4.67 -24.61
N THR A 601 -1.61 -4.65 -25.48
CA THR A 601 -2.81 -3.82 -25.38
C THR A 601 -3.84 -4.44 -24.46
N GLY A 602 -4.59 -3.63 -23.75
CA GLY A 602 -5.80 -4.02 -23.01
C GLY A 602 -6.94 -3.08 -23.30
N THR A 603 -8.13 -3.64 -23.36
CA THR A 603 -9.39 -2.92 -23.51
C THR A 603 -10.44 -3.73 -22.75
N ALA A 604 -11.03 -3.13 -21.73
CA ALA A 604 -12.13 -3.75 -21.01
C ALA A 604 -13.44 -3.61 -21.80
N ASN A 605 -14.50 -4.27 -21.33
CA ASN A 605 -15.82 -4.22 -21.97
C ASN A 605 -16.24 -2.76 -22.21
N ASP A 606 -16.81 -2.50 -23.41
CA ASP A 606 -17.27 -1.18 -23.85
C ASP A 606 -16.16 -0.10 -23.86
N SER A 607 -14.89 -0.49 -23.85
CA SER A 607 -13.73 0.41 -23.74
C SER A 607 -13.82 1.32 -22.51
N LYS A 608 -14.34 0.84 -21.38
CA LYS A 608 -14.40 1.62 -20.13
C LYS A 608 -13.02 1.87 -19.52
N ASP A 609 -12.12 0.90 -19.71
CA ASP A 609 -10.72 0.97 -19.32
C ASP A 609 -9.85 0.59 -20.52
N THR A 610 -8.82 1.36 -20.78
CA THR A 610 -7.87 1.06 -21.85
C THR A 610 -6.44 1.11 -21.33
N TRP A 611 -5.65 0.13 -21.74
CA TRP A 611 -4.31 -0.09 -21.22
C TRP A 611 -3.29 -0.35 -22.31
N PHE A 612 -2.08 0.05 -22.02
CA PHE A 612 -0.90 -0.48 -22.70
C PHE A 612 0.20 -0.71 -21.66
N CYS A 613 0.70 -1.93 -21.60
CA CYS A 613 1.86 -2.30 -20.79
C CYS A 613 2.95 -2.81 -21.74
N GLY A 614 4.13 -2.23 -21.65
CA GLY A 614 5.23 -2.60 -22.53
C GLY A 614 6.57 -2.20 -21.95
N TYR A 615 7.61 -2.79 -22.48
CA TYR A 615 8.97 -2.66 -21.97
C TYR A 615 10.02 -2.82 -23.08
N THR A 616 11.19 -2.26 -22.79
CA THR A 616 12.46 -2.52 -23.45
C THR A 616 13.40 -3.21 -22.46
N ARG A 617 14.65 -3.39 -22.81
CA ARG A 617 15.65 -3.88 -21.87
C ARG A 617 16.00 -2.85 -20.78
N TYR A 618 15.67 -1.54 -21.01
CA TYR A 618 15.97 -0.45 -20.08
C TYR A 618 14.82 -0.12 -19.14
N TYR A 619 13.62 0.04 -19.70
CA TYR A 619 12.45 0.54 -18.95
C TYR A 619 11.20 -0.29 -19.22
N THR A 620 10.36 -0.39 -18.20
CA THR A 620 8.99 -0.88 -18.29
C THR A 620 8.02 0.25 -17.99
N ALA A 621 6.99 0.43 -18.84
CA ALA A 621 5.94 1.38 -18.55
C ALA A 621 4.54 0.73 -18.68
N ALA A 622 3.65 1.05 -17.75
CA ALA A 622 2.23 0.75 -17.83
C ALA A 622 1.42 2.04 -17.85
N VAL A 623 0.48 2.13 -18.77
CA VAL A 623 -0.39 3.29 -18.95
C VAL A 623 -1.84 2.83 -18.96
N TRP A 624 -2.67 3.50 -18.17
CA TRP A 624 -4.12 3.37 -18.16
C TRP A 624 -4.80 4.68 -18.59
N VAL A 625 -5.95 4.56 -19.28
CA VAL A 625 -6.83 5.69 -19.61
C VAL A 625 -8.28 5.28 -19.41
N GLY A 626 -9.05 6.14 -18.75
CA GLY A 626 -10.47 5.90 -18.44
C GLY A 626 -11.11 7.06 -17.70
N TYR A 627 -12.33 6.85 -17.26
CA TYR A 627 -13.07 7.75 -16.38
C TYR A 627 -13.07 7.22 -14.95
N ASP A 628 -13.09 8.10 -13.96
CA ASP A 628 -13.17 7.68 -12.54
C ASP A 628 -14.43 6.85 -12.28
N GLN A 629 -15.56 7.28 -12.77
CA GLN A 629 -16.76 6.46 -12.88
C GLN A 629 -16.75 5.77 -14.26
N PRO A 630 -16.59 4.44 -14.34
CA PRO A 630 -16.42 3.74 -15.60
C PRO A 630 -17.56 3.98 -16.58
N ARG A 631 -17.29 4.57 -17.73
CA ARG A 631 -18.23 4.76 -18.82
C ARG A 631 -17.59 4.45 -20.17
N PRO A 632 -18.38 4.07 -21.20
CA PRO A 632 -17.87 3.74 -22.52
C PRO A 632 -17.07 4.88 -23.14
N MET A 633 -15.95 4.54 -23.81
CA MET A 633 -15.08 5.46 -24.53
C MET A 633 -15.04 5.07 -26.03
N PRO A 634 -16.04 5.43 -26.85
CA PRO A 634 -16.06 5.06 -28.27
C PRO A 634 -14.82 5.55 -29.02
N GLY A 635 -14.18 4.64 -29.78
CA GLY A 635 -12.98 4.97 -30.57
C GLY A 635 -11.69 5.05 -29.77
N ILE A 636 -11.73 4.83 -28.45
CA ILE A 636 -10.56 4.74 -27.57
C ILE A 636 -10.28 3.28 -27.25
N TYR A 637 -9.10 2.80 -27.68
CA TYR A 637 -8.63 1.44 -27.49
C TYR A 637 -7.21 1.47 -26.92
N GLY A 638 -6.73 0.37 -26.36
CA GLY A 638 -5.39 0.27 -25.78
C GLY A 638 -4.26 0.83 -26.67
N ALA A 639 -4.27 0.53 -27.98
CA ALA A 639 -3.26 1.06 -28.90
C ALA A 639 -3.43 2.54 -29.26
N THR A 640 -4.65 3.10 -29.21
CA THR A 640 -4.94 4.45 -29.77
C THR A 640 -4.63 5.60 -28.84
N VAL A 641 -4.74 5.41 -27.52
CA VAL A 641 -4.47 6.47 -26.53
C VAL A 641 -3.43 6.00 -25.51
N ALA A 642 -3.70 4.97 -24.73
CA ALA A 642 -2.74 4.45 -23.76
C ALA A 642 -1.41 4.05 -24.41
N GLY A 643 -1.47 3.38 -25.58
CA GLY A 643 -0.29 3.02 -26.37
C GLY A 643 0.47 4.23 -26.90
N ARG A 644 -0.22 5.31 -27.31
CA ARG A 644 0.45 6.54 -27.76
C ARG A 644 1.19 7.24 -26.63
N ILE A 645 0.57 7.31 -25.44
CA ILE A 645 1.24 7.85 -24.24
C ILE A 645 2.49 7.02 -23.95
N TRP A 646 2.34 5.68 -23.94
CA TRP A 646 3.45 4.76 -23.74
C TRP A 646 4.57 4.96 -24.77
N LYS A 647 4.25 4.99 -26.07
CA LYS A 647 5.24 5.22 -27.14
C LYS A 647 5.93 6.58 -26.94
N GLY A 648 5.18 7.63 -26.63
CA GLY A 648 5.70 8.97 -26.44
C GLY A 648 6.73 9.03 -25.32
N ILE A 649 6.40 8.54 -24.13
CA ILE A 649 7.35 8.52 -23.00
C ILE A 649 8.55 7.62 -23.27
N MET A 650 8.31 6.42 -23.80
CA MET A 650 9.42 5.49 -24.07
C MET A 650 10.38 6.04 -25.13
N THR A 651 9.87 6.69 -26.19
CA THR A 651 10.72 7.37 -27.16
C THR A 651 11.55 8.47 -26.50
N ASP A 652 10.95 9.30 -25.64
CA ASP A 652 11.64 10.42 -24.99
C ASP A 652 12.76 9.97 -24.05
N ILE A 653 12.60 8.83 -23.37
CA ILE A 653 13.59 8.33 -22.39
C ILE A 653 14.63 7.41 -23.01
N HIS A 654 14.45 7.00 -24.28
CA HIS A 654 15.42 6.16 -25.00
C HIS A 654 16.27 6.91 -26.02
N LYS A 655 16.03 8.21 -26.20
CA LYS A 655 16.62 9.02 -27.29
C LYS A 655 18.16 8.89 -27.41
N ASP A 656 18.82 8.81 -26.26
CA ASP A 656 20.29 8.79 -26.19
C ASP A 656 20.83 7.42 -25.72
N LEU A 657 19.96 6.37 -25.67
CA LEU A 657 20.35 5.05 -25.25
C LEU A 657 20.67 4.16 -26.47
N PRO A 658 21.74 3.37 -26.44
CA PRO A 658 22.04 2.42 -27.49
C PRO A 658 20.96 1.33 -27.58
N GLU A 659 20.82 0.75 -28.78
CA GLU A 659 19.94 -0.42 -28.94
C GLU A 659 20.38 -1.56 -28.04
N LYS A 660 19.41 -2.19 -27.34
CA LYS A 660 19.65 -3.32 -26.45
C LYS A 660 18.53 -4.33 -26.61
N ASP A 661 18.87 -5.60 -26.71
CA ASP A 661 17.93 -6.71 -26.79
C ASP A 661 18.15 -7.68 -25.61
N TRP A 662 17.23 -8.63 -25.45
CA TRP A 662 17.38 -9.74 -24.49
C TRP A 662 18.22 -10.84 -25.10
N GLU A 663 19.17 -11.35 -24.33
CA GLU A 663 19.96 -12.51 -24.72
C GLU A 663 19.10 -13.76 -24.61
N GLN A 664 19.16 -14.62 -25.64
CA GLN A 664 18.44 -15.88 -25.64
C GLN A 664 19.07 -16.83 -24.62
N PRO A 665 18.33 -17.34 -23.62
CA PRO A 665 18.85 -18.33 -22.68
C PRO A 665 19.28 -19.62 -23.38
N GLU A 666 20.31 -20.27 -22.86
CA GLU A 666 20.77 -21.57 -23.39
C GLU A 666 19.70 -22.66 -23.35
N SER A 667 18.77 -22.53 -22.38
CA SER A 667 17.61 -23.43 -22.27
C SER A 667 16.58 -23.26 -23.38
N VAL A 668 16.62 -22.17 -24.15
CA VAL A 668 15.66 -21.91 -25.23
C VAL A 668 16.29 -22.25 -26.57
N ILE A 669 15.65 -23.16 -27.27
CA ILE A 669 16.07 -23.56 -28.63
C ILE A 669 15.04 -23.13 -29.67
N LYS A 670 15.50 -22.90 -30.90
CA LYS A 670 14.63 -22.68 -32.08
C LYS A 670 14.61 -23.95 -32.88
N ALA A 671 13.47 -24.62 -32.91
CA ALA A 671 13.31 -25.93 -33.58
C ALA A 671 12.12 -25.91 -34.53
N TYR A 672 12.11 -26.88 -35.45
CA TYR A 672 10.99 -27.10 -36.35
C TYR A 672 9.80 -27.66 -35.59
N PHE A 673 8.57 -27.34 -36.04
CA PHE A 673 7.35 -27.84 -35.46
C PHE A 673 6.36 -28.29 -36.55
N LYS A 674 5.45 -29.18 -36.20
CA LYS A 674 4.37 -29.65 -37.05
C LYS A 674 3.22 -28.66 -37.04
N SER A 675 2.88 -28.06 -38.17
CA SER A 675 1.87 -26.97 -38.24
C SER A 675 0.47 -27.38 -37.76
N SER A 676 0.13 -28.68 -37.74
CA SER A 676 -1.19 -29.19 -37.31
C SER A 676 -1.33 -29.32 -35.80
N THR A 677 -0.23 -29.56 -35.05
CA THR A 677 -0.24 -29.81 -33.61
C THR A 677 0.63 -28.80 -32.86
N GLY A 678 1.61 -28.21 -33.53
CA GLY A 678 2.61 -27.33 -32.92
C GLY A 678 3.77 -28.08 -32.29
N GLU A 679 3.76 -29.42 -32.25
CA GLU A 679 4.79 -30.24 -31.63
C GLU A 679 6.14 -30.08 -32.32
N GLN A 680 7.22 -30.07 -31.51
CA GLN A 680 8.58 -30.08 -32.03
C GLN A 680 8.83 -31.32 -32.85
N VAL A 681 9.50 -31.17 -34.01
CA VAL A 681 9.92 -32.25 -34.87
C VAL A 681 11.41 -32.12 -35.21
N ASP A 682 12.04 -33.25 -35.55
CA ASP A 682 13.44 -33.34 -35.91
C ASP A 682 13.72 -33.22 -37.42
N TYR A 683 12.67 -33.03 -38.21
CA TYR A 683 12.75 -32.83 -39.67
C TYR A 683 12.34 -31.42 -40.08
N ASP A 684 12.75 -30.96 -41.25
CA ASP A 684 12.40 -29.64 -41.78
C ASP A 684 10.91 -29.63 -42.21
N SER A 685 10.09 -29.03 -41.36
CA SER A 685 8.65 -28.81 -41.57
C SER A 685 8.36 -27.45 -42.26
N GLY A 686 9.38 -26.64 -42.54
CA GLY A 686 9.27 -25.31 -43.10
C GLY A 686 9.05 -24.21 -42.09
N GLU A 687 8.63 -24.52 -40.88
CA GLU A 687 8.34 -23.53 -39.80
C GLU A 687 9.14 -23.85 -38.52
N LYS A 688 9.64 -22.79 -37.87
CA LYS A 688 10.38 -22.88 -36.59
C LYS A 688 9.80 -21.97 -35.54
N ASP A 689 9.82 -22.44 -34.29
CA ASP A 689 9.49 -21.64 -33.15
C ASP A 689 10.41 -21.97 -31.95
N LEU A 690 10.17 -21.28 -30.81
CA LEU A 690 10.96 -21.40 -29.60
C LEU A 690 10.41 -22.49 -28.67
N PHE A 691 11.32 -23.27 -28.10
CA PHE A 691 11.03 -24.29 -27.10
C PHE A 691 11.96 -24.13 -25.91
N ASN A 692 11.42 -24.22 -24.69
CA ASN A 692 12.22 -24.18 -23.47
C ASN A 692 12.51 -25.59 -22.97
N LEU A 693 13.79 -25.92 -22.88
CA LEU A 693 14.27 -27.23 -22.38
C LEU A 693 14.32 -27.30 -20.86
N ASN A 694 14.23 -26.13 -20.17
CA ASN A 694 14.29 -26.05 -18.72
C ASN A 694 12.97 -25.46 -18.18
N VAL A 695 12.01 -26.33 -17.88
CA VAL A 695 10.72 -25.94 -17.31
C VAL A 695 10.73 -26.06 -15.79
N ASP A 696 9.85 -25.33 -15.12
CA ASP A 696 9.66 -25.43 -13.67
C ASP A 696 9.15 -26.84 -13.30
N SER A 697 10.02 -27.64 -12.68
CA SER A 697 9.69 -29.01 -12.29
C SER A 697 8.51 -29.07 -11.29
N ALA A 698 8.32 -28.05 -10.48
CA ALA A 698 7.19 -27.97 -9.54
C ALA A 698 5.89 -27.66 -10.28
N ALA A 699 5.90 -26.71 -11.22
CA ALA A 699 4.75 -26.37 -12.06
C ALA A 699 4.35 -27.57 -12.94
N ARG A 700 5.33 -28.24 -13.53
CA ARG A 700 5.09 -29.46 -14.33
C ARG A 700 4.46 -30.58 -13.48
N SER A 701 5.06 -30.86 -12.32
CA SER A 701 4.56 -31.92 -11.42
C SER A 701 3.16 -31.62 -10.90
N GLU A 702 2.83 -30.37 -10.61
CA GLU A 702 1.47 -29.97 -10.20
C GLU A 702 0.45 -30.14 -11.32
N TYR A 703 0.84 -29.77 -12.54
CA TYR A 703 0.01 -29.99 -13.73
C TYR A 703 -0.24 -31.50 -13.95
N GLU A 704 0.81 -32.33 -13.93
CA GLU A 704 0.74 -33.78 -14.10
C GLU A 704 -0.15 -34.47 -13.05
N LYS A 705 -0.10 -34.01 -11.80
CA LYS A 705 -0.98 -34.52 -10.73
C LYS A 705 -2.45 -34.23 -11.00
N THR A 706 -2.72 -33.08 -11.60
CA THR A 706 -4.10 -32.60 -11.80
C THR A 706 -4.70 -33.17 -13.08
N TYR A 707 -3.92 -33.26 -14.16
CA TYR A 707 -4.39 -33.56 -15.50
C TYR A 707 -3.82 -34.87 -16.11
N GLY A 708 -2.84 -35.51 -15.44
CA GLY A 708 -2.15 -36.71 -15.90
C GLY A 708 -0.95 -36.44 -16.81
N THR A 709 -0.19 -37.52 -17.13
CA THR A 709 1.02 -37.45 -17.94
C THR A 709 0.79 -37.76 -19.42
N THR A 710 -0.44 -37.99 -19.83
CA THR A 710 -0.75 -38.32 -21.23
C THR A 710 -0.57 -37.08 -22.10
N GLU A 711 0.29 -37.19 -23.11
CA GLU A 711 0.26 -36.35 -24.31
C GLU A 711 -1.20 -36.09 -24.66
N ALA A 712 -1.60 -34.83 -24.67
CA ALA A 712 -2.97 -34.46 -24.89
C ALA A 712 -3.38 -34.90 -26.30
N ASP A 713 -4.06 -36.03 -26.40
CA ASP A 713 -4.81 -36.37 -27.59
C ASP A 713 -5.80 -35.23 -27.86
N PRO A 714 -5.69 -34.49 -28.97
CA PRO A 714 -6.57 -33.36 -29.26
C PRO A 714 -8.04 -33.78 -29.38
N ASP A 715 -8.34 -35.09 -29.59
CA ASP A 715 -9.68 -35.63 -29.75
C ASP A 715 -10.25 -36.28 -28.47
N ALA A 716 -9.45 -36.52 -27.42
CA ALA A 716 -9.93 -37.14 -26.18
C ALA A 716 -10.88 -36.27 -25.36
N ASN A 717 -10.99 -35.00 -25.67
CA ASN A 717 -11.86 -34.05 -24.93
C ASN A 717 -13.19 -33.75 -25.64
N ARG A 718 -13.50 -34.42 -26.73
CA ARG A 718 -14.83 -34.30 -27.35
C ARG A 718 -15.91 -35.06 -26.59
N ASP A 719 -15.56 -36.06 -25.78
CA ASP A 719 -16.50 -36.91 -25.06
C ASP A 719 -16.51 -36.71 -23.53
N ALA A 720 -15.67 -35.84 -22.99
CA ALA A 720 -15.69 -35.48 -21.55
C ALA A 720 -16.66 -34.33 -21.22
N GLY A 721 -17.71 -34.15 -22.00
CA GLY A 721 -18.86 -33.30 -21.73
C GLY A 721 -19.91 -33.99 -20.87
N GLY A 722 -19.48 -34.78 -19.88
CA GLY A 722 -20.33 -35.51 -18.96
C GLY A 722 -20.18 -34.99 -17.54
N ASP A 723 -21.25 -34.35 -17.04
CA ASP A 723 -21.55 -34.10 -15.61
C ASP A 723 -20.55 -33.31 -14.81
N LEU A 724 -20.44 -32.00 -15.09
CA LEU A 724 -20.19 -31.02 -14.04
C LEU A 724 -21.53 -30.37 -13.67
N ASN A 725 -21.95 -30.65 -12.46
CA ASN A 725 -23.22 -30.26 -11.85
C ASN A 725 -23.71 -28.86 -12.25
N ASP A 726 -24.94 -28.83 -12.70
CA ASP A 726 -25.78 -27.69 -13.14
C ASP A 726 -26.13 -26.70 -12.03
N ASP A 727 -25.39 -26.64 -10.91
CA ASP A 727 -25.72 -25.80 -9.75
C ASP A 727 -24.81 -24.55 -9.54
N ALA A 728 -24.07 -24.11 -10.53
CA ALA A 728 -23.18 -22.93 -10.36
C ALA A 728 -23.28 -21.89 -11.51
N LEU A 729 -24.37 -21.83 -12.24
CA LEU A 729 -24.67 -20.66 -13.08
C LEU A 729 -25.48 -19.65 -12.26
N VAL A 730 -24.79 -18.98 -11.33
CA VAL A 730 -25.27 -17.72 -10.81
C VAL A 730 -24.89 -16.65 -11.82
N GLU A 731 -25.88 -16.11 -12.52
CA GLU A 731 -25.77 -14.88 -13.25
C GLU A 731 -25.12 -13.82 -12.32
N THR A 732 -23.87 -13.48 -12.60
CA THR A 732 -23.25 -12.31 -12.00
C THR A 732 -23.79 -11.08 -12.70
N SER A 733 -25.02 -10.69 -12.37
CA SER A 733 -25.39 -9.29 -12.40
C SER A 733 -24.44 -8.59 -11.41
N ALA A 734 -23.58 -7.72 -11.91
CA ALA A 734 -22.82 -6.81 -11.09
C ALA A 734 -23.85 -5.99 -10.29
N SER A 735 -24.10 -6.41 -9.05
CA SER A 735 -24.99 -5.70 -8.15
C SER A 735 -24.27 -4.50 -7.58
N GLU A 736 -25.02 -3.44 -7.39
CA GLU A 736 -24.63 -2.12 -6.88
C GLU A 736 -23.91 -2.15 -5.51
N GLU A 737 -23.79 -3.29 -4.85
CA GLU A 737 -23.04 -3.46 -3.59
C GLU A 737 -21.50 -3.35 -3.73
N ASN A 738 -20.93 -3.45 -4.94
CA ASN A 738 -19.49 -3.32 -5.15
C ASN A 738 -18.96 -1.87 -5.05
N VAL A 739 -19.84 -0.88 -5.13
CA VAL A 739 -19.46 0.55 -5.09
C VAL A 739 -19.01 0.98 -3.69
N SER A 740 -19.58 0.39 -2.64
CA SER A 740 -19.35 0.83 -1.26
C SER A 740 -17.96 0.48 -0.68
N LEU A 741 -17.30 -0.54 -1.21
CA LEU A 741 -15.98 -0.96 -0.70
C LEU A 741 -14.84 -0.20 -1.40
N GLU A 742 -15.01 0.16 -2.66
CA GLU A 742 -14.09 1.05 -3.37
C GLU A 742 -14.18 2.47 -2.81
N GLU A 743 -15.39 3.01 -2.61
CA GLU A 743 -15.59 4.31 -1.96
C GLU A 743 -14.97 4.36 -0.55
N THR A 744 -14.96 3.24 0.18
CA THR A 744 -14.41 3.21 1.55
C THR A 744 -12.87 3.16 1.55
N LEU A 745 -12.25 2.50 0.59
CA LEU A 745 -10.78 2.51 0.46
C LEU A 745 -10.27 3.82 -0.14
N GLU A 746 -10.95 4.31 -1.18
CA GLU A 746 -10.69 5.62 -1.76
C GLU A 746 -10.94 6.74 -0.73
N SER A 747 -12.00 6.65 0.09
CA SER A 747 -12.27 7.64 1.14
C SER A 747 -11.24 7.62 2.27
N ILE A 748 -10.61 6.49 2.58
CA ILE A 748 -9.57 6.41 3.61
C ILE A 748 -8.23 6.90 3.05
N GLU A 749 -7.88 6.53 1.84
CA GLU A 749 -6.67 7.05 1.19
C GLU A 749 -6.87 8.51 0.77
N THR A 750 -8.07 8.91 0.33
CA THR A 750 -8.44 10.31 0.05
C THR A 750 -8.67 11.09 1.36
N SER A 751 -9.16 10.49 2.46
CA SER A 751 -9.25 11.15 3.76
C SER A 751 -7.88 11.38 4.39
N ALA A 752 -6.92 10.49 4.13
CA ALA A 752 -5.53 10.76 4.48
C ALA A 752 -4.96 11.96 3.68
N HIS A 753 -5.49 12.23 2.47
CA HIS A 753 -5.19 13.43 1.69
C HIS A 753 -6.12 14.63 2.03
N VAL A 754 -7.36 14.40 2.51
CA VAL A 754 -8.42 15.40 2.71
C VAL A 754 -8.55 15.83 4.18
N THR A 755 -7.96 15.15 5.15
CA THR A 755 -7.81 15.72 6.49
C THR A 755 -6.94 16.98 6.50
N ALA A 756 -6.37 17.31 5.33
CA ALA A 756 -5.79 18.61 5.07
C ALA A 756 -6.76 19.63 4.36
N GLY A 757 -7.97 19.29 4.05
CA GLY A 757 -8.93 20.24 3.44
C GLY A 757 -10.27 19.68 3.01
N THR A 758 -11.27 20.02 3.72
CA THR A 758 -12.72 20.17 3.52
C THR A 758 -13.62 19.25 4.33
N GLY A 759 -14.33 19.85 5.26
CA GLY A 759 -15.47 19.27 5.90
C GLY A 759 -16.71 19.33 5.01
N VAL A 760 -17.50 18.27 4.96
CA VAL A 760 -18.92 18.30 4.69
C VAL A 760 -19.63 17.21 5.51
N THR A 761 -20.50 17.71 6.35
CA THR A 761 -21.77 17.21 6.90
C THR A 761 -22.18 15.76 6.69
N GLY A 762 -22.37 15.13 7.81
CA GLY A 762 -23.40 14.31 8.39
C GLY A 762 -24.26 13.37 7.55
N VAL A 763 -24.49 12.20 8.05
CA VAL A 763 -25.81 11.61 8.40
C VAL A 763 -25.63 10.32 9.18
N ASP A 764 -26.53 10.13 10.11
CA ASP A 764 -26.77 9.15 11.13
C ASP A 764 -26.80 7.66 10.72
N GLY A 765 -26.50 6.85 11.70
CA GLY A 765 -27.39 5.75 12.04
C GLY A 765 -26.79 4.37 12.04
N GLY A 766 -26.55 3.83 13.22
CA GLY A 766 -26.67 2.41 13.35
C GLY A 766 -26.33 1.85 14.70
N PRO A 767 -27.00 0.85 15.21
CA PRO A 767 -26.70 0.36 16.56
C PRO A 767 -25.89 -0.93 16.56
N GLY A 768 -24.98 -0.98 17.51
CA GLY A 768 -24.27 -2.18 17.88
C GLY A 768 -25.16 -3.18 18.61
N VAL A 769 -24.86 -4.45 18.37
CA VAL A 769 -25.40 -5.55 19.18
C VAL A 769 -24.22 -6.38 19.68
N THR A 770 -24.11 -6.42 21.01
CA THR A 770 -23.30 -7.39 21.77
C THR A 770 -24.11 -8.67 21.98
N PRO A 771 -23.50 -9.85 22.00
CA PRO A 771 -24.19 -11.08 22.36
C PRO A 771 -24.07 -11.37 23.85
N GLN A 772 -25.21 -11.58 24.51
CA GLN A 772 -25.29 -12.29 25.80
C GLN A 772 -25.99 -13.64 25.63
N ARG A 773 -25.32 -14.67 26.14
CA ARG A 773 -25.88 -16.01 26.38
C ARG A 773 -26.82 -15.98 27.57
N SER A 774 -27.99 -16.70 27.47
CA SER A 774 -28.40 -17.66 28.48
C SER A 774 -29.74 -18.32 28.11
N HIS A 775 -29.73 -19.63 28.15
CA HIS A 775 -30.68 -20.66 28.61
C HIS A 775 -32.20 -20.48 28.46
N GLU A 776 -32.74 -21.50 27.74
CA GLU A 776 -33.91 -22.34 28.00
C GLU A 776 -35.25 -21.72 28.54
N SER A 777 -36.34 -21.88 27.76
CA SER A 777 -37.33 -22.97 27.98
C SER A 777 -38.58 -22.74 27.13
N ARG A 778 -39.09 -23.86 26.68
CA ARG A 778 -40.36 -24.21 26.03
C ARG A 778 -41.61 -23.41 26.40
N ARG A 779 -42.50 -23.14 25.46
CA ARG A 779 -43.80 -23.76 25.17
C ARG A 779 -44.71 -22.87 24.35
N ASP A 780 -45.20 -23.49 23.25
CA ASP A 780 -46.55 -23.53 22.65
C ASP A 780 -47.53 -22.37 22.83
N SER A 781 -48.04 -21.86 21.73
CA SER A 781 -49.40 -22.00 21.21
C SER A 781 -49.72 -21.01 20.12
N GLU A 782 -50.15 -21.47 18.98
CA GLU A 782 -51.22 -21.18 18.06
C GLU A 782 -52.02 -19.87 18.25
N GLU A 783 -52.22 -19.19 17.10
CA GLU A 783 -53.48 -18.87 16.39
C GLU A 783 -53.27 -17.63 15.51
N THR A 784 -53.31 -17.83 14.22
CA THR A 784 -54.32 -17.59 13.19
C THR A 784 -54.85 -16.16 12.98
N VAL A 785 -54.90 -15.78 11.70
CA VAL A 785 -55.91 -15.00 10.93
C VAL A 785 -55.66 -13.50 10.80
N ALA A 786 -55.41 -12.93 9.67
CA ALA A 786 -56.10 -12.57 8.48
C ALA A 786 -55.51 -11.32 7.85
N SER A 787 -55.30 -11.42 6.59
CA SER A 787 -55.32 -10.32 5.64
C SER A 787 -56.76 -9.79 5.40
N PRO A 788 -56.99 -8.56 4.94
CA PRO A 788 -57.45 -8.38 3.57
C PRO A 788 -56.95 -7.13 2.83
N ARG A 789 -56.64 -7.39 1.54
CA ARG A 789 -57.20 -6.87 0.29
C ARG A 789 -57.41 -5.36 0.10
N GLU A 790 -56.71 -4.93 -0.95
CA GLU A 790 -57.14 -4.16 -2.14
C GLU A 790 -58.15 -3.05 -2.02
N THR A 791 -57.78 -1.90 -2.61
CA THR A 791 -58.61 -1.25 -3.62
C THR A 791 -57.77 -0.30 -4.51
N THR A 792 -57.80 -0.60 -5.77
CA THR A 792 -57.60 0.19 -6.98
C THR A 792 -58.58 1.35 -7.07
N VAL A 793 -58.12 2.51 -7.59
CA VAL A 793 -58.89 3.29 -8.60
C VAL A 793 -57.94 4.12 -9.48
N ARG A 794 -58.24 4.03 -10.75
CA ARG A 794 -57.74 4.52 -11.99
C ARG A 794 -58.10 5.98 -12.28
N GLU A 795 -57.31 6.54 -13.28
CA GLU A 795 -57.71 7.55 -14.31
C GLU A 795 -57.99 8.97 -13.85
N THR A 796 -57.51 9.99 -14.51
CA THR A 796 -57.63 10.36 -15.94
C THR A 796 -56.68 11.51 -16.27
N ALA A 797 -56.27 11.51 -17.52
CA ALA A 797 -55.57 12.59 -18.21
C ALA A 797 -56.49 13.78 -18.49
N GLU A 798 -55.94 14.99 -18.60
CA GLU A 798 -56.29 15.90 -19.67
C GLU A 798 -55.37 17.13 -19.75
N ARG A 799 -54.98 17.39 -20.95
CA ARG A 799 -54.48 18.50 -21.72
C ARG A 799 -55.07 19.88 -21.45
N ARG A 800 -54.23 20.86 -21.70
CA ARG A 800 -54.36 22.12 -22.49
C ARG A 800 -53.82 23.33 -21.73
N THR A 801 -52.97 24.06 -22.28
CA THR A 801 -52.71 25.02 -23.34
C THR A 801 -52.26 26.36 -22.76
N ARG A 802 -51.11 26.81 -23.22
CA ARG A 802 -50.65 28.09 -23.71
C ARG A 802 -51.27 29.39 -23.14
N ALA A 803 -50.40 30.23 -22.56
CA ALA A 803 -50.43 31.68 -22.83
C ALA A 803 -49.08 32.30 -22.56
N GLU A 804 -48.61 33.00 -23.55
CA GLU A 804 -47.52 33.95 -23.56
C GLU A 804 -47.85 35.16 -22.69
N THR A 805 -46.89 35.79 -22.06
CA THR A 805 -46.81 37.25 -21.96
C THR A 805 -45.41 37.71 -21.52
N THR A 806 -44.72 38.29 -22.47
CA THR A 806 -43.88 39.50 -22.52
C THR A 806 -43.12 39.99 -21.28
N ALA A 807 -41.85 40.27 -21.53
CA ALA A 807 -40.87 41.01 -20.76
C ALA A 807 -41.25 42.48 -20.45
N PRO A 808 -40.51 43.19 -19.56
CA PRO A 808 -39.60 44.14 -20.19
C PRO A 808 -38.16 44.17 -19.62
N GLU A 809 -37.29 44.57 -20.55
CA GLU A 809 -35.94 45.05 -20.37
C GLU A 809 -35.80 46.14 -19.32
N THR A 810 -34.70 46.16 -18.64
CA THR A 810 -34.10 47.41 -18.17
C THR A 810 -32.57 47.33 -18.30
N GLN A 811 -32.11 48.38 -18.92
CA GLN A 811 -30.80 48.72 -19.46
C GLN A 811 -29.66 48.81 -18.43
N VAL A 812 -28.48 48.53 -18.97
CA VAL A 812 -27.14 48.88 -18.53
C VAL A 812 -26.95 50.39 -18.42
N PRO A 813 -26.05 50.92 -17.57
CA PRO A 813 -25.16 51.96 -18.05
C PRO A 813 -23.67 51.66 -17.79
N THR A 814 -22.92 51.72 -18.88
CA THR A 814 -21.50 52.02 -18.96
C THR A 814 -21.17 53.43 -18.47
N PRO A 815 -20.00 53.66 -17.90
CA PRO A 815 -19.36 54.97 -18.03
C PRO A 815 -18.06 54.92 -18.83
N THR A 816 -18.03 55.92 -19.61
CA THR A 816 -17.07 56.47 -20.56
C THR A 816 -15.69 56.84 -19.97
N VAL A 817 -14.72 56.66 -20.84
CA VAL A 817 -13.35 57.18 -20.91
C VAL A 817 -13.22 58.68 -20.64
N ASN A 818 -12.08 59.06 -20.03
CA ASN A 818 -11.32 60.29 -20.36
C ASN A 818 -9.87 60.11 -19.92
N GLY A 819 -8.92 60.11 -20.90
CA GLY A 819 -7.54 60.45 -20.73
C GLY A 819 -7.33 61.99 -20.77
N PRO A 820 -6.17 62.53 -20.63
CA PRO A 820 -5.14 62.48 -21.68
C PRO A 820 -3.65 62.53 -21.22
N GLY A 821 -2.73 62.04 -22.04
CA GLY A 821 -1.67 62.81 -22.67
C GLY A 821 -0.30 62.85 -22.00
N GLY A 822 0.74 62.52 -22.78
CA GLY A 822 2.13 62.85 -22.57
C GLY A 822 3.08 61.73 -22.97
N GLN A 823 3.38 61.60 -24.04
CA GLN A 823 4.41 61.62 -25.12
C GLN A 823 5.86 61.49 -24.64
N LEU A 824 6.54 60.47 -25.25
CA LEU A 824 7.82 60.48 -25.98
C LEU A 824 9.12 60.67 -25.20
N HIS A 825 10.04 59.70 -25.29
CA HIS A 825 11.25 59.71 -26.13
C HIS A 825 12.01 58.39 -26.00
N THR A 826 12.09 57.64 -27.07
CA THR A 826 13.22 57.26 -27.96
C THR A 826 14.52 56.83 -27.35
N ALA A 827 14.93 55.67 -27.81
CA ALA A 827 16.20 55.03 -27.86
C ALA A 827 17.35 55.94 -28.49
N PRO A 828 18.53 55.44 -28.77
CA PRO A 828 19.31 54.22 -28.47
C PRO A 828 20.82 54.51 -28.20
N VAL A 829 21.71 53.50 -28.47
CA VAL A 829 23.12 53.57 -28.92
C VAL A 829 24.18 53.16 -27.91
N GLU A 830 24.70 51.98 -28.12
CA GLU A 830 26.01 51.55 -28.65
C GLU A 830 27.26 51.82 -27.79
N THR A 831 27.93 50.73 -27.62
CA THR A 831 29.26 50.29 -28.07
C THR A 831 30.49 50.64 -27.21
N LYS A 832 31.28 49.57 -27.19
CA LYS A 832 32.75 49.46 -27.21
C LYS A 832 33.44 48.97 -25.93
N GLY A 833 33.99 47.75 -26.09
CA GLY A 833 35.26 47.43 -25.46
C GLY A 833 36.43 48.23 -26.02
N PRO A 834 37.63 48.04 -25.61
CA PRO A 834 38.40 46.81 -25.71
C PRO A 834 39.50 46.59 -24.60
N GLY A 835 40.01 45.39 -24.56
CA GLY A 835 41.39 45.11 -24.77
C GLY A 835 42.28 44.72 -23.62
N ALA A 836 42.89 43.57 -23.83
CA ALA A 836 44.32 43.20 -23.64
C ALA A 836 44.85 43.27 -22.20
N GLY A 837 45.51 42.29 -21.72
CA GLY A 837 46.57 41.49 -22.08
C GLY A 837 47.13 40.69 -20.92
N MET A 838 47.65 39.51 -21.30
CA MET A 838 48.92 38.90 -20.90
C MET A 838 49.29 38.87 -19.40
N ASP A 839 49.53 37.75 -18.75
CA ASP A 839 50.66 36.84 -18.89
C ASP A 839 50.55 35.67 -17.96
N SER A 840 50.92 34.50 -18.44
CA SER A 840 51.37 33.35 -17.64
C SER A 840 52.86 33.61 -17.27
N PRO A 841 53.48 32.91 -16.32
CA PRO A 841 53.77 31.48 -16.41
C PRO A 841 54.02 30.74 -15.06
N GLY A 842 54.04 29.41 -15.19
CA GLY A 842 55.04 28.54 -14.56
C GLY A 842 54.59 27.78 -13.29
N SER A 843 54.30 26.54 -13.42
CA SER A 843 55.11 25.32 -13.27
C SER A 843 55.18 24.69 -11.86
N GLU A 844 55.16 23.38 -11.93
CA GLU A 844 55.59 22.35 -10.92
C GLU A 844 54.52 22.00 -9.89
N GLY A 845 53.91 20.81 -9.87
CA GLY A 845 54.51 19.44 -10.02
C GLY A 845 54.74 18.87 -8.63
N GLN A 846 53.84 18.07 -8.20
CA GLN A 846 54.23 16.91 -7.37
C GLN A 846 53.08 15.88 -7.24
N VAL A 847 53.54 14.69 -7.49
CA VAL A 847 52.82 13.38 -7.57
C VAL A 847 52.99 12.64 -6.22
N ILE A 848 52.03 11.72 -5.97
CA ILE A 848 52.15 10.44 -5.20
C ILE A 848 51.79 10.47 -3.68
N PRO A 849 51.32 9.34 -3.08
CA PRO A 849 50.62 8.13 -3.59
C PRO A 849 49.43 7.62 -2.73
N ARG A 850 48.72 6.62 -3.25
CA ARG A 850 47.87 5.71 -2.49
C ARG A 850 48.68 4.77 -1.58
N PRO A 851 48.09 4.22 -0.51
CA PRO A 851 48.29 2.83 -0.16
C PRO A 851 47.01 2.02 -0.12
N GLY A 852 47.17 0.77 -0.58
CA GLY A 852 46.14 -0.25 -0.60
C GLY A 852 46.14 -1.09 0.68
N VAL A 853 45.07 -1.82 0.73
CA VAL A 853 44.82 -3.19 1.17
C VAL A 853 45.58 -3.74 2.38
N HIS A 854 44.81 -3.96 3.45
CA HIS A 854 44.67 -5.26 4.08
C HIS A 854 43.30 -5.42 4.67
#